data_cfc1ae958d8724ba35cc52c34d6a8fd5
#
_entry.id   cfc1ae958d8724ba35cc52c34d6a8fd5
#
_cell.length_a   1.000
_cell.length_b   1.000
_cell.length_c   1.000
_cell.angle_alpha   90.00
_cell.angle_beta   90.00
_cell.angle_gamma   90.00
#
_symmetry.space_group_name_H-M   'P 1'
#
loop_
_entity.id
_entity.type
_entity.pdbx_description
1 polymer ?
#
loop_
_entity_poly.entity_id
_entity_poly.type
_entity_poly.pdbx_seq_one_letter_code
_entity_poly.pdbx_strand_id
1 'polypeptide(L)'
;MAQTRTQTSKKAPGRKAAKSPDEASHAAVLPVEGVQEEERLKAILAKAEKMGEMPDRNVIRIRGARQNNLKNIDIDIPRDRLVVITGLSGSGKSSLAFDTLYAEGQRRYVESLSAYARQFLGQHDKPDVDQIDGLSPAVSIDQKSTSRNPRSTVGTVTEIYDYLRLLYARVGIPHDPETGLPMVKQSIEEMVDKVLALPDGARYLVLAPIVRGRKGEYKKELEEILKEGFVRARIDGEMVDLSEQIPELERYKQHTIEIVMDRLIQKPDMNRSRIADSLEQALKRAKGVAIVSVQASGDIAAQEIVFSENFATTDGGFNYEEIEPRLFSFNSPYGACPECHGLGTKTEFDPGLIAPNRNLSIAEGGIRYYVLKAGKKVLTDHRESQFKAVAKKLGFAITTPLKDLSEMQFNALMYGIKGNVTVEFRNRWGRTRSFDSEFGGVVTEMEEKYRETDSAYVKEDLEQYQSQRPCPICKGQRLKPESLAVTVGKRNIADLCGLSLEKLFSFFEGLQLTEREQIIARQIVKEIRSRLGFLLNVGLNYLNLNRGAATLAGGEAQRIRLATQIGSGLMGVLYILDEPSIGLHQRDNTRLIRTMERLRDLGNTILVVEHDEETMEAADWLIDIGPGAGEHGGHVVAQGTPAQVKANPNSITGQYLSGMKQIEVPLVRREPGERALELVGARQHNLQNVTVSIPLGLFVAVTGVSGSGKSTLIQETLFPLLMNRIYGSHAVWGAHDELRGIEHIDKVIDIDQSPIGRTPRSNPATYTGVFDLIRDLFSKTQDARVRGYEPGRFSFNVKGGRCESCKGDGILKIEMHFLPDVYVPCEVCKGKRYNRETLEVKYKGKSVADVLDMTVSEAVEFFSQMPNIARKFQTLHDVGLDYLRLGQPATTLSGGEAQRVKLASELAKRSTGRTIYILDEPTTGLHFADVEKLIAVLNRLVTSGNTVLVIEHNLDVIKTADWLIDMGPEGGDGGGKVVAIGTPEQVAATPESHTGQYLKRVLDRR
;
A
#
# COMPACT_ATOMS: atom_id res chain seq x y z
N MET A 1 7.08 44.35 -51.38
CA MET A 1 6.22 45.51 -51.31
C MET A 1 5.92 45.70 -49.81
N ALA A 2 6.65 46.54 -49.15
CA ALA A 2 6.46 47.99 -48.99
C ALA A 2 5.14 48.27 -48.27
N GLN A 3 5.09 48.84 -47.18
CA GLN A 3 5.57 50.04 -46.44
C GLN A 3 4.49 50.28 -45.35
N THR A 4 4.59 50.88 -44.23
CA THR A 4 5.49 51.79 -43.52
C THR A 4 4.84 52.18 -42.20
N ARG A 5 5.65 52.29 -41.10
CA ARG A 5 5.77 53.39 -40.11
C ARG A 5 4.49 54.01 -39.51
N THR A 6 4.42 54.25 -38.18
CA THR A 6 5.12 55.27 -37.35
C THR A 6 4.83 55.07 -35.89
N GLN A 7 5.77 54.99 -35.04
CA GLN A 7 6.41 55.80 -33.96
C GLN A 7 5.56 56.90 -33.31
N THR A 8 5.52 56.90 -32.00
CA THR A 8 5.82 57.98 -31.02
C THR A 8 5.65 57.45 -29.62
N SER A 9 6.62 57.31 -28.79
CA SER A 9 7.58 58.04 -27.97
C SER A 9 7.00 58.85 -26.81
N LYS A 10 7.69 58.63 -25.61
CA LYS A 10 7.86 59.48 -24.40
C LYS A 10 6.94 59.12 -23.25
N LYS A 11 7.34 59.00 -21.94
CA LYS A 11 8.61 59.34 -21.20
C LYS A 11 8.51 58.69 -19.81
N ALA A 12 9.60 58.17 -19.25
CA ALA A 12 9.80 58.04 -17.80
C ALA A 12 10.25 59.37 -17.19
N PRO A 13 10.12 59.64 -15.94
CA PRO A 13 11.18 59.42 -14.93
C PRO A 13 10.62 59.07 -13.54
N GLY A 14 11.36 58.64 -12.53
CA GLY A 14 12.67 58.86 -12.05
C GLY A 14 12.94 58.11 -10.72
N ARG A 15 14.16 57.76 -10.51
CA ARG A 15 14.76 57.13 -9.34
C ARG A 15 14.77 58.03 -8.09
N LYS A 16 14.64 57.42 -6.86
CA LYS A 16 15.43 57.77 -5.63
C LYS A 16 15.43 56.52 -4.77
N ALA A 17 16.50 55.90 -4.59
CA ALA A 17 17.66 55.97 -3.72
C ALA A 17 17.46 55.27 -2.39
N ALA A 18 18.34 54.32 -2.15
CA ALA A 18 18.48 53.37 -1.06
C ALA A 18 18.75 53.99 0.32
N LYS A 19 18.41 53.25 1.37
CA LYS A 19 19.20 53.12 2.64
C LYS A 19 18.92 51.80 3.28
N SER A 20 19.94 51.02 3.54
CA SER A 20 20.09 49.94 4.47
C SER A 20 20.94 50.44 5.66
N PRO A 21 21.32 49.68 6.70
CA PRO A 21 20.68 48.53 7.38
C PRO A 21 20.62 48.69 8.92
N ASP A 22 20.25 47.65 9.57
CA ASP A 22 20.65 47.16 10.95
C ASP A 22 19.60 47.14 12.07
N GLU A 23 19.70 45.98 12.71
CA GLU A 23 19.41 45.53 14.08
C GLU A 23 18.07 44.86 14.42
N ALA A 24 18.19 43.60 14.52
CA ALA A 24 18.01 42.64 15.64
C ALA A 24 16.73 42.68 16.49
N SER A 25 16.16 41.51 16.60
CA SER A 25 15.53 40.88 17.78
C SER A 25 14.12 41.30 18.19
N HIS A 26 13.32 40.35 18.26
CA HIS A 26 12.37 39.85 19.23
C HIS A 26 11.08 39.33 18.63
N ALA A 27 10.85 38.04 18.89
CA ALA A 27 9.59 37.36 18.71
C ALA A 27 8.44 38.14 19.34
N ALA A 28 7.42 38.44 18.54
CA ALA A 28 6.12 38.86 19.04
C ALA A 28 5.08 37.86 18.49
N VAL A 29 4.56 37.08 19.42
CA VAL A 29 3.33 36.29 19.30
C VAL A 29 2.22 37.25 18.87
N LEU A 30 1.61 36.96 17.72
CA LEU A 30 0.40 37.66 17.26
C LEU A 30 -0.84 36.91 17.74
N PRO A 31 -1.74 37.54 18.46
CA PRO A 31 -3.08 37.03 18.72
C PRO A 31 -4.03 37.63 17.68
N VAL A 32 -4.34 36.93 16.59
CA VAL A 32 -5.44 37.32 15.69
C VAL A 32 -5.98 36.06 15.01
N GLU A 33 -6.81 35.28 15.68
CA GLU A 33 -7.63 34.25 14.97
C GLU A 33 -9.13 34.57 14.97
N GLY A 34 -9.65 35.34 15.91
CA GLY A 34 -11.10 35.60 16.01
C GLY A 34 -11.66 36.59 14.98
N VAL A 35 -10.90 37.61 14.54
CA VAL A 35 -11.38 38.64 13.62
C VAL A 35 -11.36 38.18 12.15
N GLN A 36 -10.41 37.34 11.80
CA GLN A 36 -10.34 36.80 10.44
C GLN A 36 -11.42 35.75 10.16
N GLU A 37 -11.88 35.04 11.19
CA GLU A 37 -12.93 34.04 11.07
C GLU A 37 -14.30 34.70 10.89
N GLU A 38 -14.57 35.78 11.56
CA GLU A 38 -15.85 36.55 11.39
C GLU A 38 -15.90 37.27 10.04
N GLU A 39 -14.79 37.82 9.57
CA GLU A 39 -14.72 38.39 8.19
C GLU A 39 -14.82 37.31 7.11
N ARG A 40 -14.27 36.13 7.37
CA ARG A 40 -14.39 34.98 6.50
C ARG A 40 -15.82 34.45 6.46
N LEU A 41 -16.50 34.35 7.60
CA LEU A 41 -17.93 34.00 7.66
C LEU A 41 -18.80 35.01 6.94
N LYS A 42 -18.54 36.31 7.12
CA LYS A 42 -19.24 37.37 6.37
C LYS A 42 -18.98 37.34 4.86
N ALA A 43 -17.74 37.02 4.45
CA ALA A 43 -17.39 36.84 3.05
C ALA A 43 -18.05 35.60 2.44
N ILE A 44 -18.18 34.51 3.21
CA ILE A 44 -18.88 33.27 2.82
C ILE A 44 -20.37 33.53 2.71
N LEU A 45 -21.00 34.24 3.64
CA LEU A 45 -22.42 34.60 3.62
C LEU A 45 -22.73 35.57 2.45
N ALA A 46 -21.87 36.56 2.20
CA ALA A 46 -22.02 37.47 1.06
C ALA A 46 -21.80 36.77 -0.31
N LYS A 47 -20.98 35.71 -0.32
CA LYS A 47 -20.78 34.87 -1.50
C LYS A 47 -22.00 33.94 -1.71
N ALA A 48 -22.60 33.42 -0.64
CA ALA A 48 -23.80 32.59 -0.68
C ALA A 48 -25.04 33.39 -1.18
N GLU A 49 -25.21 34.65 -0.79
CA GLU A 49 -26.28 35.51 -1.28
C GLU A 49 -26.16 35.85 -2.77
N LYS A 50 -24.95 35.97 -3.30
CA LYS A 50 -24.70 36.16 -4.74
C LYS A 50 -24.86 34.89 -5.60
N MET A 51 -24.95 33.72 -5.00
CA MET A 51 -25.02 32.40 -5.69
C MET A 51 -26.46 31.87 -5.84
N GLY A 52 -27.47 32.66 -5.51
CA GLY A 52 -28.88 32.20 -5.46
C GLY A 52 -29.54 31.91 -6.80
N GLU A 53 -28.90 32.17 -7.95
CA GLU A 53 -29.41 31.78 -9.27
C GLU A 53 -28.34 31.02 -10.05
N MET A 54 -28.58 29.74 -10.36
CA MET A 54 -27.73 28.97 -11.27
C MET A 54 -27.76 29.57 -12.67
N PRO A 55 -26.62 29.95 -13.28
CA PRO A 55 -26.61 30.35 -14.69
C PRO A 55 -26.97 29.14 -15.57
N ASP A 56 -27.93 29.31 -16.45
CA ASP A 56 -28.58 28.26 -17.30
C ASP A 56 -27.62 27.49 -18.22
N ARG A 57 -26.36 27.90 -18.35
CA ARG A 57 -25.33 27.31 -19.24
C ARG A 57 -24.19 26.53 -18.55
N ASN A 58 -24.12 26.51 -17.24
CA ASN A 58 -22.97 25.90 -16.52
C ASN A 58 -23.40 24.83 -15.52
N VAL A 59 -24.22 23.87 -15.97
CA VAL A 59 -24.74 22.76 -15.16
C VAL A 59 -24.61 21.40 -15.88
N ILE A 60 -24.38 20.35 -15.13
CA ILE A 60 -24.56 18.96 -15.57
C ILE A 60 -26.03 18.61 -15.30
N ARG A 61 -26.79 18.33 -16.36
CA ARG A 61 -28.21 17.98 -16.26
C ARG A 61 -28.40 16.49 -16.37
N ILE A 62 -28.97 15.85 -15.38
CA ILE A 62 -29.33 14.44 -15.34
C ILE A 62 -30.82 14.33 -15.32
N ARG A 63 -31.39 13.50 -16.20
CA ARG A 63 -32.84 13.23 -16.29
C ARG A 63 -33.09 11.72 -16.31
N GLY A 64 -33.99 11.29 -15.46
CA GLY A 64 -34.45 9.92 -15.40
C GLY A 64 -33.40 8.92 -14.94
N ALA A 65 -32.55 9.23 -13.95
CA ALA A 65 -31.57 8.27 -13.44
C ALA A 65 -32.24 7.21 -12.58
N ARG A 66 -32.07 5.91 -12.99
CA ARG A 66 -32.69 4.72 -12.37
C ARG A 66 -31.66 3.65 -12.00
N GLN A 67 -30.37 3.98 -12.09
CA GLN A 67 -29.31 3.02 -11.79
C GLN A 67 -29.40 2.51 -10.35
N ASN A 68 -29.35 1.19 -10.16
CA ASN A 68 -29.45 0.49 -8.87
C ASN A 68 -30.74 0.86 -8.09
N ASN A 69 -30.63 1.60 -6.99
CA ASN A 69 -31.74 1.99 -6.15
C ASN A 69 -32.28 3.40 -6.44
N LEU A 70 -31.73 4.13 -7.41
CA LEU A 70 -32.23 5.46 -7.79
C LEU A 70 -33.66 5.41 -8.33
N LYS A 71 -34.50 6.34 -7.90
CA LYS A 71 -35.94 6.38 -8.16
C LYS A 71 -36.30 7.39 -9.27
N ASN A 72 -35.76 7.21 -10.48
CA ASN A 72 -36.05 8.07 -11.62
C ASN A 72 -35.80 9.54 -11.31
N ILE A 73 -34.58 9.86 -10.79
CA ILE A 73 -34.29 11.18 -10.32
C ILE A 73 -33.85 12.13 -11.44
N ASP A 74 -34.32 13.37 -11.33
CA ASP A 74 -33.92 14.51 -12.13
C ASP A 74 -33.11 15.46 -11.26
N ILE A 75 -31.89 15.82 -11.68
CA ILE A 75 -31.02 16.67 -10.90
C ILE A 75 -30.14 17.54 -11.81
N ASP A 76 -29.88 18.77 -11.36
CA ASP A 76 -28.97 19.70 -11.97
C ASP A 76 -27.79 19.97 -11.04
N ILE A 77 -26.56 19.69 -11.50
CA ILE A 77 -25.31 19.80 -10.71
C ILE A 77 -24.51 20.98 -11.28
N PRO A 78 -24.16 22.00 -10.47
CA PRO A 78 -23.38 23.14 -10.95
C PRO A 78 -21.96 22.69 -11.31
N ARG A 79 -21.43 23.21 -12.44
CA ARG A 79 -20.05 23.01 -12.87
C ARG A 79 -19.10 24.01 -12.20
N ASP A 80 -17.81 23.69 -12.22
CA ASP A 80 -16.74 24.52 -11.67
C ASP A 80 -16.97 24.85 -10.18
N ARG A 81 -17.50 23.88 -9.46
CA ARG A 81 -17.85 23.94 -8.02
C ARG A 81 -17.38 22.72 -7.26
N LEU A 82 -17.24 22.87 -5.95
CA LEU A 82 -17.13 21.77 -5.01
C LEU A 82 -18.53 21.31 -4.62
N VAL A 83 -18.95 20.17 -5.15
CA VAL A 83 -20.27 19.58 -4.92
C VAL A 83 -20.12 18.36 -4.04
N VAL A 84 -20.85 18.29 -2.94
CA VAL A 84 -20.85 17.13 -2.04
C VAL A 84 -22.18 16.40 -2.14
N ILE A 85 -22.11 15.09 -2.39
CA ILE A 85 -23.26 14.17 -2.32
C ILE A 85 -23.22 13.47 -0.96
N THR A 86 -24.25 13.63 -0.18
CA THR A 86 -24.39 13.07 1.17
C THR A 86 -25.69 12.30 1.34
N GLY A 87 -25.93 11.74 2.52
CA GLY A 87 -27.11 10.93 2.89
C GLY A 87 -26.75 9.62 3.56
N LEU A 88 -27.74 8.87 4.02
CA LEU A 88 -27.58 7.60 4.74
C LEU A 88 -26.74 6.58 3.97
N SER A 89 -26.07 5.65 4.69
CA SER A 89 -25.40 4.52 4.06
C SER A 89 -26.40 3.69 3.25
N GLY A 90 -26.05 3.35 1.98
CA GLY A 90 -26.98 2.63 1.09
C GLY A 90 -28.10 3.48 0.48
N SER A 91 -28.11 4.81 0.62
CA SER A 91 -29.15 5.69 0.05
C SER A 91 -29.09 5.86 -1.46
N GLY A 92 -27.96 5.54 -2.13
CA GLY A 92 -27.76 5.66 -3.58
C GLY A 92 -26.74 6.70 -4.01
N LYS A 93 -25.94 7.23 -3.08
CA LYS A 93 -24.88 8.22 -3.36
C LYS A 93 -23.88 7.72 -4.41
N SER A 94 -23.29 6.55 -4.19
CA SER A 94 -22.32 5.95 -5.10
C SER A 94 -22.97 5.55 -6.43
N SER A 95 -24.26 5.17 -6.43
CA SER A 95 -25.03 4.90 -7.65
C SER A 95 -25.17 6.14 -8.54
N LEU A 96 -25.36 7.32 -7.95
CA LEU A 96 -25.38 8.57 -8.71
C LEU A 96 -23.97 9.01 -9.16
N ALA A 97 -22.99 9.00 -8.24
CA ALA A 97 -21.65 9.55 -8.51
C ALA A 97 -20.83 8.63 -9.44
N PHE A 98 -20.78 7.33 -9.14
CA PHE A 98 -19.89 6.38 -9.83
C PHE A 98 -20.63 5.58 -10.91
N ASP A 99 -21.75 4.92 -10.55
CA ASP A 99 -22.44 4.02 -11.48
C ASP A 99 -23.25 4.78 -12.54
N THR A 100 -23.49 6.08 -12.36
CA THR A 100 -24.20 6.94 -13.33
C THR A 100 -23.27 7.96 -13.98
N LEU A 101 -22.77 8.95 -13.21
CA LEU A 101 -21.99 10.06 -13.78
C LEU A 101 -20.61 9.63 -14.28
N TYR A 102 -19.83 8.92 -13.46
CA TYR A 102 -18.51 8.47 -13.86
C TYR A 102 -18.59 7.46 -15.00
N ALA A 103 -19.48 6.46 -14.88
CA ALA A 103 -19.66 5.44 -15.89
C ALA A 103 -20.01 6.03 -17.26
N GLU A 104 -20.93 6.99 -17.32
CA GLU A 104 -21.30 7.68 -18.56
C GLU A 104 -20.19 8.58 -19.09
N GLY A 105 -19.48 9.32 -18.20
CA GLY A 105 -18.34 10.15 -18.58
C GLY A 105 -17.21 9.34 -19.20
N GLN A 106 -16.86 8.23 -18.59
CA GLN A 106 -15.84 7.31 -19.09
C GLN A 106 -16.29 6.63 -20.39
N ARG A 107 -17.55 6.18 -20.47
CA ARG A 107 -18.12 5.58 -21.69
C ARG A 107 -17.98 6.54 -22.87
N ARG A 108 -18.41 7.79 -22.74
CA ARG A 108 -18.27 8.83 -23.80
C ARG A 108 -16.82 9.10 -24.16
N TYR A 109 -15.93 9.14 -23.19
CA TYR A 109 -14.50 9.32 -23.44
C TYR A 109 -13.94 8.13 -24.26
N VAL A 110 -14.21 6.90 -23.84
CA VAL A 110 -13.77 5.68 -24.56
C VAL A 110 -14.37 5.62 -25.97
N GLU A 111 -15.63 6.02 -26.16
CA GLU A 111 -16.25 6.06 -27.47
C GLU A 111 -15.62 7.09 -28.42
N SER A 112 -15.04 8.15 -27.90
CA SER A 112 -14.31 9.15 -28.69
C SER A 112 -12.95 8.66 -29.19
N LEU A 113 -12.42 7.56 -28.65
CA LEU A 113 -11.13 7.00 -29.01
C LEU A 113 -11.22 6.15 -30.29
N SER A 114 -10.08 5.86 -30.92
CA SER A 114 -10.00 4.96 -32.07
C SER A 114 -10.51 3.55 -31.74
N ALA A 115 -11.00 2.82 -32.75
CA ALA A 115 -11.49 1.45 -32.59
C ALA A 115 -10.42 0.52 -31.97
N TYR A 116 -9.14 0.75 -32.29
CA TYR A 116 -8.01 0.02 -31.74
C TYR A 116 -7.85 0.29 -30.23
N ALA A 117 -7.87 1.55 -29.80
CA ALA A 117 -7.76 1.91 -28.38
C ALA A 117 -8.93 1.39 -27.55
N ARG A 118 -10.15 1.37 -28.12
CA ARG A 118 -11.35 0.81 -27.46
C ARG A 118 -11.25 -0.67 -27.13
N GLN A 119 -10.50 -1.47 -27.90
CA GLN A 119 -10.29 -2.89 -27.63
C GLN A 119 -9.50 -3.14 -26.34
N PHE A 120 -8.69 -2.17 -25.90
CA PHE A 120 -7.85 -2.29 -24.69
C PHE A 120 -8.48 -1.67 -23.44
N LEU A 121 -9.48 -0.80 -23.59
CA LEU A 121 -10.02 0.02 -22.48
C LEU A 121 -11.34 -0.48 -21.92
N GLY A 122 -11.78 -1.70 -22.23
CA GLY A 122 -13.05 -2.23 -21.72
C GLY A 122 -14.26 -1.33 -21.98
N GLN A 123 -15.39 -1.89 -22.41
CA GLN A 123 -16.63 -1.13 -22.53
C GLN A 123 -17.35 -1.16 -21.20
N HIS A 124 -17.69 0.02 -20.67
CA HIS A 124 -18.65 0.14 -19.59
C HIS A 124 -20.07 0.05 -20.15
N ASP A 125 -20.93 -0.67 -19.44
CA ASP A 125 -22.35 -0.70 -19.77
C ASP A 125 -22.94 0.71 -19.67
N LYS A 126 -23.87 1.02 -20.54
CA LYS A 126 -24.59 2.31 -20.46
C LYS A 126 -25.40 2.32 -19.17
N PRO A 127 -25.24 3.33 -18.30
CA PRO A 127 -26.05 3.44 -17.10
C PRO A 127 -27.54 3.63 -17.45
N ASP A 128 -28.42 3.19 -16.56
CA ASP A 128 -29.87 3.37 -16.70
C ASP A 128 -30.26 4.83 -16.40
N VAL A 129 -30.18 5.64 -17.43
CA VAL A 129 -30.50 7.09 -17.39
C VAL A 129 -31.04 7.51 -18.74
N ASP A 130 -32.02 8.39 -18.73
CA ASP A 130 -32.61 8.89 -19.97
C ASP A 130 -31.64 9.83 -20.69
N GLN A 131 -31.09 10.83 -19.98
CA GLN A 131 -30.24 11.86 -20.57
C GLN A 131 -29.27 12.43 -19.54
N ILE A 132 -28.01 12.70 -19.98
CA ILE A 132 -27.03 13.50 -19.24
C ILE A 132 -26.40 14.52 -20.18
N ASP A 133 -26.58 15.82 -19.89
CA ASP A 133 -26.00 16.93 -20.64
C ASP A 133 -24.93 17.65 -19.82
N GLY A 134 -24.00 18.34 -20.51
CA GLY A 134 -22.98 19.17 -19.88
C GLY A 134 -21.87 18.39 -19.16
N LEU A 135 -21.77 17.07 -19.39
CA LEU A 135 -20.79 16.21 -18.74
C LEU A 135 -19.39 16.46 -19.30
N SER A 136 -18.45 16.79 -18.42
CA SER A 136 -17.01 16.89 -18.72
C SER A 136 -16.35 15.51 -18.69
N PRO A 137 -15.11 15.36 -19.27
CA PRO A 137 -14.30 14.16 -19.03
C PRO A 137 -14.19 13.87 -17.54
N ALA A 138 -14.53 12.66 -17.13
CA ALA A 138 -14.60 12.28 -15.72
C ALA A 138 -13.37 11.46 -15.28
N VAL A 139 -12.84 11.80 -14.12
CA VAL A 139 -11.75 11.07 -13.45
C VAL A 139 -12.24 10.62 -12.07
N SER A 140 -12.21 9.31 -11.82
CA SER A 140 -12.55 8.74 -10.52
C SER A 140 -11.31 8.57 -9.65
N ILE A 141 -11.44 8.95 -8.39
CA ILE A 141 -10.45 8.72 -7.33
C ILE A 141 -11.12 7.92 -6.23
N ASP A 142 -11.22 6.60 -6.46
CA ASP A 142 -11.86 5.64 -5.57
C ASP A 142 -10.91 5.09 -4.50
N GLN A 143 -11.48 4.47 -3.47
CA GLN A 143 -10.75 3.87 -2.35
C GLN A 143 -10.26 2.44 -2.66
N LYS A 144 -10.93 1.72 -3.57
CA LYS A 144 -10.79 0.25 -3.70
C LYS A 144 -9.57 -0.25 -4.47
N SER A 145 -8.87 0.57 -5.23
CA SER A 145 -7.84 0.12 -6.16
C SER A 145 -6.41 0.35 -5.62
N THR A 146 -6.01 -0.35 -4.56
CA THR A 146 -4.58 -0.46 -4.23
C THR A 146 -3.91 -1.43 -5.20
N SER A 147 -2.79 -1.00 -5.79
CA SER A 147 -2.00 -1.88 -6.66
C SER A 147 -1.47 -3.06 -5.84
N ARG A 148 -1.82 -4.28 -6.24
CA ARG A 148 -1.28 -5.51 -5.64
C ARG A 148 0.11 -5.87 -6.18
N ASN A 149 0.66 -5.07 -7.07
CA ASN A 149 1.99 -5.33 -7.63
C ASN A 149 3.06 -5.02 -6.55
N PRO A 150 3.86 -6.00 -6.10
CA PRO A 150 4.87 -5.80 -5.05
C PRO A 150 6.00 -4.87 -5.48
N ARG A 151 6.12 -4.56 -6.76
CA ARG A 151 7.10 -3.61 -7.29
C ARG A 151 6.60 -2.17 -7.32
N SER A 152 5.30 -1.93 -7.14
CA SER A 152 4.76 -0.58 -7.04
C SER A 152 5.10 0.04 -5.69
N THR A 153 5.67 1.24 -5.70
CA THR A 153 6.01 2.04 -4.51
C THR A 153 5.37 3.42 -4.62
N VAL A 154 5.32 4.16 -3.51
CA VAL A 154 4.89 5.57 -3.53
C VAL A 154 5.66 6.34 -4.59
N GLY A 155 6.99 6.17 -4.65
CA GLY A 155 7.85 6.86 -5.62
C GLY A 155 7.51 6.55 -7.08
N THR A 156 7.13 5.31 -7.40
CA THR A 156 6.76 4.93 -8.79
C THR A 156 5.34 5.36 -9.15
N VAL A 157 4.41 5.34 -8.21
CA VAL A 157 3.01 5.78 -8.46
C VAL A 157 2.93 7.30 -8.65
N THR A 158 3.78 8.05 -7.94
CA THR A 158 3.87 9.52 -8.06
C THR A 158 4.79 10.01 -9.16
N GLU A 159 5.44 9.08 -9.88
CA GLU A 159 6.47 9.36 -10.91
C GLU A 159 7.73 10.08 -10.37
N ILE A 160 7.78 10.40 -9.08
CA ILE A 160 8.95 11.07 -8.47
C ILE A 160 10.22 10.22 -8.66
N TYR A 161 10.08 8.89 -8.58
CA TYR A 161 11.19 7.98 -8.77
C TYR A 161 11.80 8.06 -10.17
N ASP A 162 11.01 8.34 -11.21
CA ASP A 162 11.50 8.49 -12.58
C ASP A 162 12.33 9.77 -12.74
N TYR A 163 11.92 10.85 -12.10
CA TYR A 163 12.72 12.08 -12.03
C TYR A 163 14.00 11.88 -11.20
N LEU A 164 13.95 11.13 -10.10
CA LEU A 164 15.15 10.78 -9.33
C LEU A 164 16.14 9.99 -10.16
N ARG A 165 15.70 8.96 -10.88
CA ARG A 165 16.57 8.17 -11.78
C ARG A 165 17.25 9.07 -12.82
N LEU A 166 16.50 10.02 -13.39
CA LEU A 166 17.04 10.98 -14.35
C LEU A 166 18.07 11.92 -13.69
N LEU A 167 17.77 12.42 -12.49
CA LEU A 167 18.69 13.27 -11.72
C LEU A 167 20.01 12.55 -11.45
N TYR A 168 19.96 11.32 -10.91
CA TYR A 168 21.14 10.52 -10.62
C TYR A 168 21.98 10.17 -11.87
N ALA A 169 21.29 9.96 -13.00
CA ALA A 169 21.99 9.69 -14.26
C ALA A 169 22.69 10.93 -14.85
N ARG A 170 22.23 12.15 -14.52
CA ARG A 170 22.74 13.38 -15.13
C ARG A 170 23.73 14.16 -14.25
N VAL A 171 23.54 14.18 -12.94
CA VAL A 171 24.37 14.92 -11.98
C VAL A 171 24.92 14.05 -10.85
N GLY A 172 24.67 12.74 -10.88
CA GLY A 172 25.18 11.81 -9.89
C GLY A 172 26.69 11.64 -9.96
N ILE A 173 27.34 11.65 -8.81
CA ILE A 173 28.76 11.38 -8.66
C ILE A 173 28.93 9.89 -8.37
N PRO A 174 29.51 9.11 -9.29
CA PRO A 174 29.76 7.70 -9.05
C PRO A 174 30.94 7.49 -8.10
N HIS A 175 30.81 6.46 -7.28
CA HIS A 175 31.86 6.00 -6.37
C HIS A 175 32.15 4.54 -6.68
N ASP A 176 33.31 4.09 -6.30
CA ASP A 176 33.66 2.68 -6.32
C ASP A 176 32.80 1.93 -5.28
N PRO A 177 32.07 0.88 -5.68
CA PRO A 177 31.22 0.12 -4.77
C PRO A 177 31.95 -0.54 -3.60
N GLU A 178 33.26 -0.85 -3.74
CA GLU A 178 34.06 -1.53 -2.73
C GLU A 178 34.79 -0.53 -1.82
N THR A 179 35.44 0.48 -2.40
CA THR A 179 36.27 1.45 -1.65
C THR A 179 35.54 2.71 -1.24
N GLY A 180 34.41 3.04 -1.89
CA GLY A 180 33.65 4.26 -1.65
C GLY A 180 34.32 5.53 -2.18
N LEU A 181 35.43 5.44 -2.90
CA LEU A 181 36.13 6.60 -3.45
C LEU A 181 35.41 7.18 -4.68
N PRO A 182 35.33 8.50 -4.84
CA PRO A 182 34.68 9.11 -5.98
C PRO A 182 35.48 8.82 -7.28
N MET A 183 34.74 8.52 -8.34
CA MET A 183 35.28 8.23 -9.66
C MET A 183 35.14 9.46 -10.56
N VAL A 184 36.17 9.80 -11.28
CA VAL A 184 36.21 11.00 -12.12
C VAL A 184 36.46 10.60 -13.57
N LYS A 185 35.75 11.23 -14.50
CA LYS A 185 36.12 11.16 -15.92
C LYS A 185 37.35 12.03 -16.15
N GLN A 186 38.31 11.51 -16.90
CA GLN A 186 39.46 12.28 -17.33
C GLN A 186 39.29 12.75 -18.76
N SER A 187 39.56 14.02 -19.03
CA SER A 187 39.63 14.52 -20.40
C SER A 187 40.95 14.08 -21.04
N ILE A 188 40.96 13.97 -22.38
CA ILE A 188 42.21 13.65 -23.13
C ILE A 188 43.31 14.63 -22.78
N GLU A 189 42.97 15.91 -22.63
CA GLU A 189 43.93 16.96 -22.26
C GLU A 189 44.58 16.70 -20.91
N GLU A 190 43.78 16.33 -19.88
CA GLU A 190 44.29 15.94 -18.56
C GLU A 190 45.15 14.66 -18.58
N MET A 191 44.76 13.69 -19.44
CA MET A 191 45.57 12.47 -19.63
C MET A 191 46.91 12.80 -20.26
N VAL A 192 46.90 13.63 -21.31
CA VAL A 192 48.14 14.09 -21.98
C VAL A 192 49.07 14.86 -21.01
N ASP A 193 48.49 15.75 -20.19
CA ASP A 193 49.25 16.51 -19.18
C ASP A 193 49.91 15.60 -18.15
N LYS A 194 49.21 14.54 -17.70
CA LYS A 194 49.79 13.53 -16.80
C LYS A 194 50.93 12.73 -17.46
N VAL A 195 50.79 12.39 -18.74
CA VAL A 195 51.85 11.71 -19.49
C VAL A 195 53.07 12.63 -19.72
N LEU A 196 52.85 13.90 -20.00
CA LEU A 196 53.92 14.90 -20.17
C LEU A 196 54.67 15.18 -18.85
N ALA A 197 54.02 14.96 -17.70
CA ALA A 197 54.64 15.11 -16.39
C ALA A 197 55.59 13.94 -16.02
N LEU A 198 55.71 12.92 -16.87
CA LEU A 198 56.66 11.83 -16.67
C LEU A 198 58.11 12.33 -16.77
N PRO A 199 59.07 11.72 -16.02
CA PRO A 199 60.46 12.11 -16.06
C PRO A 199 61.07 11.99 -17.47
N ASP A 200 62.00 12.93 -17.81
CA ASP A 200 62.70 12.88 -19.08
C ASP A 200 63.51 11.56 -19.23
N GLY A 201 63.39 10.95 -20.41
CA GLY A 201 63.98 9.65 -20.67
C GLY A 201 63.09 8.45 -20.31
N ALA A 202 61.97 8.66 -19.71
CA ALA A 202 61.01 7.59 -19.38
C ALA A 202 60.54 6.89 -20.68
N ARG A 203 60.67 5.55 -20.68
CA ARG A 203 60.15 4.71 -21.78
C ARG A 203 58.80 4.17 -21.38
N TYR A 204 57.77 4.40 -22.20
CA TYR A 204 56.41 3.95 -21.88
C TYR A 204 55.69 3.39 -23.10
N LEU A 205 54.76 2.51 -22.81
CA LEU A 205 53.82 1.91 -23.77
C LEU A 205 52.45 2.48 -23.55
N VAL A 206 51.76 2.86 -24.63
CA VAL A 206 50.35 3.13 -24.62
C VAL A 206 49.60 1.84 -24.97
N LEU A 207 48.81 1.32 -24.06
CA LEU A 207 48.13 0.04 -24.18
C LEU A 207 46.62 0.23 -24.22
N ALA A 208 45.95 -0.57 -25.09
CA ALA A 208 44.49 -0.66 -25.15
C ALA A 208 44.05 -2.03 -24.58
N PRO A 209 43.48 -2.09 -23.38
CA PRO A 209 43.02 -3.34 -22.76
C PRO A 209 41.68 -3.80 -23.37
N ILE A 210 41.73 -4.87 -24.19
CA ILE A 210 40.57 -5.42 -24.89
C ILE A 210 39.91 -6.50 -24.09
N VAL A 211 40.67 -7.34 -23.41
CA VAL A 211 40.19 -8.41 -22.53
C VAL A 211 40.80 -8.21 -21.16
N ARG A 212 39.97 -8.23 -20.10
CA ARG A 212 40.38 -8.06 -18.71
C ARG A 212 39.81 -9.19 -17.87
N GLY A 213 40.65 -10.10 -17.43
CA GLY A 213 40.31 -11.17 -16.52
C GLY A 213 39.16 -12.06 -16.95
N ARG A 214 38.92 -12.26 -18.26
CA ARG A 214 37.82 -13.07 -18.79
C ARG A 214 38.33 -14.41 -19.32
N LYS A 215 37.52 -15.46 -19.12
CA LYS A 215 37.79 -16.79 -19.67
C LYS A 215 37.49 -16.83 -21.16
N GLY A 216 38.35 -17.48 -21.93
CA GLY A 216 38.16 -17.63 -23.39
C GLY A 216 39.49 -17.92 -24.12
N GLU A 217 39.39 -18.43 -25.36
CA GLU A 217 40.53 -18.75 -26.21
C GLU A 217 41.03 -17.54 -27.03
N TYR A 218 40.22 -16.54 -27.26
CA TYR A 218 40.44 -15.24 -27.92
C TYR A 218 41.26 -15.30 -29.25
N LYS A 219 41.35 -16.45 -29.89
CA LYS A 219 42.14 -16.67 -31.12
C LYS A 219 41.68 -15.79 -32.28
N LYS A 220 40.31 -15.68 -32.45
CA LYS A 220 39.73 -14.87 -33.52
C LYS A 220 39.99 -13.38 -33.32
N GLU A 221 39.83 -12.93 -32.09
CA GLU A 221 40.08 -11.53 -31.69
C GLU A 221 41.55 -11.18 -31.91
N LEU A 222 42.52 -12.04 -31.57
CA LEU A 222 43.96 -11.84 -31.82
C LEU A 222 44.27 -11.84 -33.32
N GLU A 223 43.62 -12.69 -34.14
CA GLU A 223 43.74 -12.67 -35.61
C GLU A 223 43.18 -11.38 -36.23
N GLU A 224 42.10 -10.84 -35.71
CA GLU A 224 41.51 -9.56 -36.15
C GLU A 224 42.43 -8.38 -35.82
N ILE A 225 43.01 -8.36 -34.61
CA ILE A 225 43.99 -7.36 -34.16
C ILE A 225 45.22 -7.33 -35.11
N LEU A 226 45.73 -8.50 -35.47
CA LEU A 226 46.84 -8.62 -36.39
C LEU A 226 46.48 -8.12 -37.80
N LYS A 227 45.27 -8.46 -38.32
CA LYS A 227 44.80 -7.95 -39.61
C LYS A 227 44.65 -6.44 -39.68
N GLU A 228 44.35 -5.81 -38.53
CA GLU A 228 44.26 -4.34 -38.43
C GLU A 228 45.62 -3.67 -38.29
N GLY A 229 46.74 -4.42 -38.29
CA GLY A 229 48.08 -3.91 -38.32
C GLY A 229 48.74 -3.79 -36.93
N PHE A 230 48.13 -4.26 -35.87
CA PHE A 230 48.74 -4.27 -34.53
C PHE A 230 49.50 -5.56 -34.32
N VAL A 231 50.85 -5.47 -34.37
CA VAL A 231 51.75 -6.62 -34.32
C VAL A 231 52.12 -7.05 -32.91
N ARG A 232 51.81 -6.25 -31.86
CA ARG A 232 52.23 -6.55 -30.48
C ARG A 232 51.09 -6.40 -29.48
N ALA A 233 51.02 -7.37 -28.58
CA ALA A 233 50.11 -7.35 -27.46
C ALA A 233 50.82 -7.76 -26.17
N ARG A 234 50.33 -7.27 -25.04
CA ARG A 234 50.67 -7.80 -23.71
C ARG A 234 49.58 -8.77 -23.29
N ILE A 235 49.94 -10.04 -23.13
CA ILE A 235 48.97 -11.10 -22.76
C ILE A 235 49.41 -11.66 -21.41
N ASP A 236 48.53 -11.58 -20.42
CA ASP A 236 48.78 -12.01 -19.03
C ASP A 236 50.09 -11.42 -18.43
N GLY A 237 50.40 -10.17 -18.83
CA GLY A 237 51.59 -9.45 -18.40
C GLY A 237 52.86 -9.66 -19.27
N GLU A 238 52.85 -10.61 -20.20
CA GLU A 238 53.97 -10.89 -21.08
C GLU A 238 53.79 -10.25 -22.47
N MET A 239 54.87 -9.70 -23.00
CA MET A 239 54.88 -9.09 -24.34
C MET A 239 55.00 -10.15 -25.42
N VAL A 240 54.00 -10.21 -26.30
CA VAL A 240 53.90 -11.19 -27.40
C VAL A 240 53.92 -10.45 -28.73
N ASP A 241 54.74 -10.93 -29.67
CA ASP A 241 54.70 -10.48 -31.08
C ASP A 241 53.74 -11.39 -31.88
N LEU A 242 52.57 -10.83 -32.20
CA LEU A 242 51.48 -11.57 -32.88
C LEU A 242 51.83 -11.91 -34.34
N SER A 243 52.86 -11.25 -34.92
CA SER A 243 53.29 -11.55 -36.28
C SER A 243 54.17 -12.80 -36.36
N GLU A 244 54.83 -13.18 -35.28
CA GLU A 244 55.64 -14.41 -35.20
C GLU A 244 54.72 -15.64 -34.91
N GLN A 245 53.91 -15.53 -33.86
CA GLN A 245 52.99 -16.59 -33.46
C GLN A 245 51.81 -16.04 -32.63
N ILE A 246 50.58 -16.42 -32.99
CA ILE A 246 49.41 -16.17 -32.15
C ILE A 246 49.39 -17.24 -31.05
N PRO A 247 49.46 -16.88 -29.76
CA PRO A 247 49.45 -17.85 -28.68
C PRO A 247 48.08 -18.56 -28.54
N GLU A 248 48.13 -19.84 -28.23
CA GLU A 248 46.94 -20.60 -27.87
C GLU A 248 46.63 -20.41 -26.38
N LEU A 249 45.49 -19.73 -26.06
CA LEU A 249 45.08 -19.42 -24.71
C LEU A 249 44.14 -20.51 -24.20
N GLU A 250 44.22 -20.82 -22.89
CA GLU A 250 43.41 -21.84 -22.25
C GLU A 250 41.98 -21.35 -22.05
N ARG A 251 40.96 -22.05 -22.60
CA ARG A 251 39.54 -21.68 -22.57
C ARG A 251 38.99 -21.42 -21.18
N TYR A 252 39.46 -22.10 -20.16
CA TYR A 252 38.91 -22.03 -18.78
C TYR A 252 39.69 -21.11 -17.85
N LYS A 253 40.85 -20.60 -18.30
CA LYS A 253 41.69 -19.63 -17.57
C LYS A 253 41.23 -18.21 -17.88
N GLN A 254 41.41 -17.34 -16.91
CA GLN A 254 41.18 -15.89 -17.11
C GLN A 254 42.39 -15.29 -17.78
N HIS A 255 42.17 -14.51 -18.84
CA HIS A 255 43.18 -13.86 -19.60
C HIS A 255 42.99 -12.34 -19.61
N THR A 256 44.09 -11.60 -19.64
CA THR A 256 44.13 -10.16 -19.83
C THR A 256 44.93 -9.88 -21.12
N ILE A 257 44.32 -9.24 -22.10
CA ILE A 257 44.92 -8.93 -23.43
C ILE A 257 44.89 -7.44 -23.64
N GLU A 258 46.05 -6.86 -23.85
CA GLU A 258 46.25 -5.42 -24.04
C GLU A 258 47.05 -5.19 -25.33
N ILE A 259 46.52 -4.41 -26.25
CA ILE A 259 47.20 -4.09 -27.51
C ILE A 259 48.18 -2.94 -27.28
N VAL A 260 49.37 -3.03 -27.81
CA VAL A 260 50.33 -1.95 -27.83
C VAL A 260 50.02 -0.99 -28.97
N MET A 261 49.51 0.19 -28.60
CA MET A 261 49.10 1.24 -29.54
C MET A 261 50.31 2.06 -29.99
N ASP A 262 51.19 2.45 -29.04
CA ASP A 262 52.42 3.20 -29.34
C ASP A 262 53.50 2.92 -28.28
N ARG A 263 54.77 3.16 -28.68
CA ARG A 263 55.95 3.03 -27.82
C ARG A 263 56.72 4.34 -27.85
N LEU A 264 56.71 5.04 -26.74
CA LEU A 264 57.21 6.40 -26.66
C LEU A 264 58.33 6.54 -25.63
N ILE A 265 59.17 7.57 -25.85
CA ILE A 265 60.20 7.97 -24.90
C ILE A 265 59.93 9.45 -24.57
N GLN A 266 59.81 9.75 -23.30
CA GLN A 266 59.58 11.13 -22.84
C GLN A 266 60.78 12.02 -23.17
N LYS A 267 60.47 13.16 -23.74
CA LYS A 267 61.52 14.19 -24.12
C LYS A 267 60.96 15.58 -23.78
N PRO A 268 61.82 16.57 -23.50
CA PRO A 268 61.34 17.92 -23.17
C PRO A 268 60.53 18.58 -24.28
N ASP A 269 60.70 18.21 -25.54
CA ASP A 269 60.00 18.73 -26.72
C ASP A 269 58.99 17.72 -27.28
N MET A 270 58.48 16.85 -26.47
CA MET A 270 57.52 15.82 -26.88
C MET A 270 56.27 16.42 -27.51
N ASN A 271 55.91 15.93 -28.70
CA ASN A 271 54.72 16.40 -29.44
C ASN A 271 53.44 15.97 -28.72
N ARG A 272 52.73 16.97 -28.18
CA ARG A 272 51.46 16.83 -27.46
C ARG A 272 50.38 16.11 -28.29
N SER A 273 50.35 16.43 -29.63
CA SER A 273 49.38 15.81 -30.55
C SER A 273 49.61 14.31 -30.69
N ARG A 274 50.85 13.82 -30.74
CA ARG A 274 51.14 12.39 -30.85
C ARG A 274 50.67 11.59 -29.65
N ILE A 275 50.85 12.14 -28.46
CA ILE A 275 50.37 11.50 -27.22
C ILE A 275 48.84 11.45 -27.23
N ALA A 276 48.18 12.57 -27.61
CA ALA A 276 46.76 12.65 -27.73
C ALA A 276 46.22 11.62 -28.71
N ASP A 277 46.78 11.56 -29.93
CA ASP A 277 46.36 10.60 -30.96
C ASP A 277 46.48 9.14 -30.50
N SER A 278 47.61 8.81 -29.83
CA SER A 278 47.83 7.46 -29.30
C SER A 278 46.85 7.10 -28.19
N LEU A 279 46.55 8.04 -27.29
CA LEU A 279 45.57 7.83 -26.21
C LEU A 279 44.15 7.75 -26.78
N GLU A 280 43.77 8.63 -27.74
CA GLU A 280 42.44 8.56 -28.37
C GLU A 280 42.19 7.22 -29.06
N GLN A 281 43.20 6.72 -29.81
CA GLN A 281 43.12 5.42 -30.45
C GLN A 281 43.00 4.29 -29.41
N ALA A 282 43.75 4.34 -28.32
CA ALA A 282 43.67 3.38 -27.24
C ALA A 282 42.28 3.38 -26.57
N LEU A 283 41.75 4.57 -26.23
CA LEU A 283 40.44 4.78 -25.62
C LEU A 283 39.33 4.28 -26.53
N LYS A 284 39.37 4.63 -27.82
CA LYS A 284 38.37 4.17 -28.80
C LYS A 284 38.35 2.65 -28.94
N ARG A 285 39.54 2.02 -28.93
CA ARG A 285 39.67 0.56 -29.07
C ARG A 285 39.25 -0.21 -27.85
N ALA A 286 39.62 0.27 -26.69
CA ALA A 286 39.30 -0.36 -25.40
C ALA A 286 38.06 0.22 -24.71
N LYS A 287 37.12 0.82 -25.48
CA LYS A 287 35.85 1.36 -25.00
C LYS A 287 36.02 2.34 -23.84
N GLY A 288 36.92 3.31 -24.02
CA GLY A 288 37.12 4.42 -23.11
C GLY A 288 38.17 4.20 -22.01
N VAL A 289 39.05 3.21 -22.14
CA VAL A 289 40.15 2.99 -21.20
C VAL A 289 41.49 2.85 -21.94
N ALA A 290 42.52 3.49 -21.40
CA ALA A 290 43.90 3.36 -21.89
C ALA A 290 44.85 3.15 -20.70
N ILE A 291 45.95 2.41 -20.92
CA ILE A 291 46.95 2.18 -19.89
C ILE A 291 48.29 2.73 -20.43
N VAL A 292 48.95 3.55 -19.63
CA VAL A 292 50.31 3.96 -19.91
C VAL A 292 51.25 3.20 -18.97
N SER A 293 51.98 2.23 -19.53
CA SER A 293 52.93 1.38 -18.80
C SER A 293 54.32 1.94 -18.93
N VAL A 294 54.84 2.56 -17.88
CA VAL A 294 56.21 3.07 -17.81
C VAL A 294 57.14 1.92 -17.46
N GLN A 295 58.18 1.72 -18.28
CA GLN A 295 59.17 0.68 -18.10
C GLN A 295 60.30 1.16 -17.17
N ALA A 296 60.81 0.28 -16.30
CA ALA A 296 61.96 0.59 -15.48
C ALA A 296 63.19 0.94 -16.36
N SER A 297 63.82 2.08 -16.10
CA SER A 297 65.02 2.51 -16.82
C SER A 297 65.86 3.45 -15.95
N GLY A 298 67.08 3.03 -15.58
CA GLY A 298 67.90 3.82 -14.67
C GLY A 298 67.24 4.09 -13.33
N ASP A 299 67.12 5.37 -12.96
CA ASP A 299 66.46 5.78 -11.71
C ASP A 299 64.90 5.86 -11.79
N ILE A 300 64.30 5.53 -12.98
CA ILE A 300 62.86 5.57 -13.19
C ILE A 300 62.28 4.21 -12.85
N ALA A 301 61.39 4.18 -11.84
CA ALA A 301 60.66 2.99 -11.45
C ALA A 301 59.56 2.63 -12.46
N ALA A 302 59.31 1.34 -12.65
CA ALA A 302 58.16 0.90 -13.43
C ALA A 302 56.86 1.29 -12.72
N GLN A 303 55.93 1.88 -13.47
CA GLN A 303 54.60 2.23 -12.99
C GLN A 303 53.56 2.10 -14.10
N GLU A 304 52.35 1.81 -13.74
CA GLU A 304 51.21 1.82 -14.66
C GLU A 304 50.26 2.96 -14.31
N ILE A 305 49.86 3.72 -15.32
CA ILE A 305 48.89 4.79 -15.19
C ILE A 305 47.67 4.40 -16.01
N VAL A 306 46.55 4.15 -15.37
CA VAL A 306 45.28 3.85 -16.03
C VAL A 306 44.54 5.14 -16.28
N PHE A 307 44.15 5.36 -17.51
CA PHE A 307 43.30 6.48 -17.96
C PHE A 307 41.94 5.99 -18.37
N SER A 308 40.92 6.78 -18.10
CA SER A 308 39.56 6.45 -18.54
C SER A 308 38.78 7.70 -18.92
N GLU A 309 38.13 7.67 -20.07
CA GLU A 309 37.08 8.62 -20.47
C GLU A 309 35.76 8.30 -19.74
N ASN A 310 35.62 7.08 -19.25
CA ASN A 310 34.47 6.63 -18.44
C ASN A 310 34.79 6.79 -16.95
N PHE A 311 33.78 6.66 -16.10
CA PHE A 311 34.02 6.62 -14.66
C PHE A 311 34.70 5.30 -14.29
N ALA A 312 35.98 5.34 -13.97
CA ALA A 312 36.76 4.18 -13.56
C ALA A 312 37.53 4.46 -12.28
N THR A 313 37.85 3.38 -11.53
CA THR A 313 38.75 3.46 -10.38
C THR A 313 40.19 3.66 -10.86
N THR A 314 41.02 4.35 -10.06
CA THR A 314 42.43 4.57 -10.36
C THR A 314 43.19 3.26 -10.51
N ASP A 315 42.72 2.19 -9.86
CA ASP A 315 43.38 0.86 -9.90
C ASP A 315 42.83 -0.04 -11.01
N GLY A 316 41.90 0.47 -11.85
CA GLY A 316 41.34 -0.26 -13.00
C GLY A 316 40.37 -1.40 -12.63
N GLY A 317 39.94 -1.51 -11.36
CA GLY A 317 39.13 -2.63 -10.87
C GLY A 317 37.67 -2.58 -11.33
N PHE A 318 37.02 -1.42 -11.26
CA PHE A 318 35.64 -1.22 -11.64
C PHE A 318 35.46 -0.06 -12.63
N ASN A 319 34.55 -0.24 -13.59
CA ASN A 319 34.25 0.77 -14.61
C ASN A 319 32.76 0.83 -14.89
N TYR A 320 32.16 2.04 -14.85
CA TYR A 320 30.84 2.28 -15.37
C TYR A 320 30.86 2.45 -16.88
N GLU A 321 30.30 1.52 -17.65
CA GLU A 321 30.21 1.66 -19.12
C GLU A 321 29.41 2.92 -19.46
N GLU A 322 28.26 3.14 -18.84
CA GLU A 322 27.44 4.35 -18.98
C GLU A 322 26.49 4.49 -17.80
N ILE A 323 26.37 5.72 -17.26
CA ILE A 323 25.42 6.01 -16.19
C ILE A 323 24.09 6.49 -16.80
N GLU A 324 23.19 5.55 -17.04
CA GLU A 324 21.86 5.79 -17.59
C GLU A 324 20.75 5.65 -16.53
N PRO A 325 19.55 6.23 -16.77
CA PRO A 325 18.42 6.08 -15.86
C PRO A 325 18.01 4.61 -15.59
N ARG A 326 18.30 3.69 -16.54
CA ARG A 326 18.01 2.25 -16.35
C ARG A 326 18.86 1.60 -15.26
N LEU A 327 20.05 2.15 -14.96
CA LEU A 327 20.92 1.68 -13.87
C LEU A 327 20.28 1.85 -12.50
N PHE A 328 19.41 2.84 -12.34
CA PHE A 328 18.69 3.13 -11.10
C PHE A 328 17.28 2.53 -11.07
N SER A 329 16.90 1.67 -12.01
CA SER A 329 15.60 1.05 -12.06
C SER A 329 15.61 -0.34 -11.42
N PHE A 330 14.89 -0.51 -10.32
CA PHE A 330 14.70 -1.83 -9.71
C PHE A 330 13.73 -2.74 -10.51
N ASN A 331 13.08 -2.22 -11.56
CA ASN A 331 12.26 -2.99 -12.50
C ASN A 331 13.07 -3.45 -13.73
N SER A 332 14.32 -3.00 -13.86
CA SER A 332 15.21 -3.36 -14.96
C SER A 332 16.32 -4.29 -14.46
N PRO A 333 16.66 -5.36 -15.20
CA PRO A 333 17.79 -6.25 -14.86
C PRO A 333 19.13 -5.51 -14.72
N TYR A 334 19.27 -4.34 -15.34
CA TYR A 334 20.49 -3.53 -15.27
C TYR A 334 20.73 -2.94 -13.87
N GLY A 335 19.68 -2.51 -13.18
CA GLY A 335 19.78 -1.86 -11.88
C GLY A 335 19.26 -2.72 -10.70
N ALA A 336 18.41 -3.71 -10.99
CA ALA A 336 17.80 -4.53 -9.95
C ALA A 336 18.80 -5.43 -9.23
N CYS A 337 18.68 -5.57 -7.93
CA CYS A 337 19.45 -6.56 -7.16
C CYS A 337 19.21 -7.97 -7.75
N PRO A 338 20.27 -8.72 -8.08
CA PRO A 338 20.16 -10.02 -8.74
C PRO A 338 19.47 -11.08 -7.87
N GLU A 339 19.58 -10.99 -6.55
CA GLU A 339 19.03 -11.95 -5.62
C GLU A 339 17.50 -11.79 -5.45
N CYS A 340 17.01 -10.57 -5.25
CA CYS A 340 15.57 -10.31 -5.05
C CYS A 340 14.87 -9.77 -6.30
N HIS A 341 15.57 -9.68 -7.43
CA HIS A 341 15.01 -9.14 -8.68
C HIS A 341 14.27 -7.80 -8.51
N GLY A 342 14.79 -6.92 -7.63
CA GLY A 342 14.23 -5.60 -7.37
C GLY A 342 13.06 -5.56 -6.39
N LEU A 343 12.71 -6.67 -5.73
CA LEU A 343 11.64 -6.70 -4.73
C LEU A 343 12.06 -6.09 -3.39
N GLY A 344 13.37 -6.15 -3.06
CA GLY A 344 13.89 -5.69 -1.76
C GLY A 344 13.66 -6.69 -0.63
N THR A 345 12.73 -7.61 -0.79
CA THR A 345 12.40 -8.67 0.17
C THR A 345 12.45 -10.02 -0.49
N LYS A 346 12.63 -11.05 0.32
CA LYS A 346 12.56 -12.46 -0.09
C LYS A 346 11.49 -13.14 0.75
N THR A 347 10.57 -13.83 0.09
CA THR A 347 9.55 -14.63 0.77
C THR A 347 10.12 -16.03 0.95
N GLU A 348 10.28 -16.46 2.20
CA GLU A 348 10.86 -17.75 2.56
C GLU A 348 9.95 -18.44 3.57
N PHE A 349 9.95 -19.79 3.55
CA PHE A 349 9.28 -20.55 4.60
C PHE A 349 10.02 -20.35 5.93
N ASP A 350 9.29 -19.90 6.94
CA ASP A 350 9.85 -19.53 8.23
C ASP A 350 9.77 -20.71 9.22
N PRO A 351 10.93 -21.23 9.69
CA PRO A 351 10.95 -22.26 10.72
C PRO A 351 10.17 -21.91 12.00
N GLY A 352 10.06 -20.61 12.31
CA GLY A 352 9.24 -20.13 13.44
C GLY A 352 7.75 -20.30 13.21
N LEU A 353 7.26 -20.10 11.98
CA LEU A 353 5.86 -20.33 11.61
C LEU A 353 5.55 -21.83 11.43
N ILE A 354 6.54 -22.63 11.03
CA ILE A 354 6.42 -24.07 10.86
C ILE A 354 6.41 -24.78 12.23
N ALA A 355 7.29 -24.40 13.14
CA ALA A 355 7.42 -24.94 14.50
C ALA A 355 7.21 -23.85 15.56
N PRO A 356 5.99 -23.36 15.71
CA PRO A 356 5.67 -22.18 16.47
C PRO A 356 5.72 -22.38 17.99
N ASN A 357 5.33 -23.53 18.47
CA ASN A 357 5.42 -23.88 19.90
C ASN A 357 6.55 -24.89 20.12
N ARG A 358 7.72 -24.40 20.44
CA ARG A 358 8.90 -25.24 20.69
C ARG A 358 8.84 -26.04 22.00
N ASN A 359 7.84 -25.81 22.87
CA ASN A 359 7.60 -26.67 24.04
C ASN A 359 6.99 -28.01 23.65
N LEU A 360 6.40 -28.12 22.45
CA LEU A 360 5.87 -29.35 21.92
C LEU A 360 6.99 -30.17 21.24
N SER A 361 6.87 -31.47 21.31
CA SER A 361 7.70 -32.41 20.54
C SER A 361 7.11 -32.66 19.14
N ILE A 362 7.86 -33.31 18.25
CA ILE A 362 7.36 -33.72 16.92
C ILE A 362 6.11 -34.61 17.06
N ALA A 363 6.14 -35.54 18.03
CA ALA A 363 5.04 -36.47 18.29
C ALA A 363 3.77 -35.75 18.78
N GLU A 364 3.90 -34.65 19.48
CA GLU A 364 2.80 -33.80 19.96
C GLU A 364 2.34 -32.76 18.96
N GLY A 365 2.92 -32.71 17.77
CA GLY A 365 2.55 -31.75 16.71
C GLY A 365 3.35 -30.47 16.73
N GLY A 366 4.56 -30.46 17.27
CA GLY A 366 5.45 -29.29 17.26
C GLY A 366 5.78 -28.78 15.85
N ILE A 367 5.67 -29.61 14.81
CA ILE A 367 5.73 -29.21 13.40
C ILE A 367 4.32 -29.13 12.84
N ARG A 368 3.76 -27.93 12.80
CA ARG A 368 2.36 -27.63 12.49
C ARG A 368 1.91 -28.11 11.10
N TYR A 369 2.78 -28.03 10.12
CA TYR A 369 2.51 -28.43 8.74
C TYR A 369 2.00 -29.88 8.61
N TYR A 370 2.49 -30.80 9.44
CA TYR A 370 2.11 -32.20 9.37
C TYR A 370 0.96 -32.60 10.29
N VAL A 371 0.40 -31.67 11.06
CA VAL A 371 -0.72 -31.96 11.96
C VAL A 371 -2.00 -32.18 11.17
N LEU A 372 -2.60 -33.37 11.28
CA LEU A 372 -3.85 -33.70 10.60
C LEU A 372 -5.03 -32.94 11.21
N LYS A 373 -5.78 -32.22 10.36
CA LYS A 373 -6.97 -31.42 10.76
C LYS A 373 -8.13 -32.25 11.37
N ALA A 374 -8.08 -33.57 11.35
CA ALA A 374 -9.14 -34.48 11.80
C ALA A 374 -8.99 -35.01 13.25
N GLY A 375 -8.14 -34.47 14.07
CA GLY A 375 -8.18 -34.55 15.54
C GLY A 375 -7.85 -35.89 16.25
N LYS A 376 -7.47 -36.98 15.57
CA LYS A 376 -7.17 -38.25 16.19
C LYS A 376 -5.73 -38.77 16.05
N LYS A 377 -4.96 -38.28 15.13
CA LYS A 377 -3.53 -38.60 14.92
C LYS A 377 -2.79 -37.33 14.49
N VAL A 378 -1.66 -37.09 15.16
CA VAL A 378 -0.84 -35.92 14.85
C VAL A 378 -0.08 -36.14 13.54
N LEU A 379 0.49 -37.31 13.32
CA LEU A 379 1.28 -37.67 12.15
C LEU A 379 0.71 -38.91 11.46
N THR A 380 0.94 -39.06 10.15
CA THR A 380 0.70 -40.34 9.45
C THR A 380 1.78 -41.36 9.86
N ASP A 381 1.49 -42.66 9.79
CA ASP A 381 2.43 -43.72 10.14
C ASP A 381 3.75 -43.66 9.37
N HIS A 382 3.66 -43.24 8.09
CA HIS A 382 4.84 -43.05 7.25
C HIS A 382 5.70 -41.89 7.72
N ARG A 383 5.10 -40.72 8.03
CA ARG A 383 5.83 -39.54 8.53
C ARG A 383 6.44 -39.78 9.91
N GLU A 384 5.71 -40.45 10.77
CA GLU A 384 6.23 -40.85 12.10
C GLU A 384 7.47 -41.72 11.98
N SER A 385 7.45 -42.71 11.07
CA SER A 385 8.60 -43.57 10.79
C SER A 385 9.79 -42.78 10.23
N GLN A 386 9.55 -41.88 9.32
CA GLN A 386 10.57 -40.98 8.73
C GLN A 386 11.22 -40.09 9.81
N PHE A 387 10.41 -39.41 10.64
CA PHE A 387 10.94 -38.60 11.72
C PHE A 387 11.68 -39.42 12.80
N LYS A 388 11.24 -40.65 13.09
CA LYS A 388 11.98 -41.54 13.98
C LYS A 388 13.37 -41.88 13.42
N ALA A 389 13.48 -42.13 12.12
CA ALA A 389 14.75 -42.39 11.45
C ALA A 389 15.69 -41.16 11.49
N VAL A 390 15.15 -39.98 11.22
CA VAL A 390 15.86 -38.70 11.28
C VAL A 390 16.34 -38.42 12.71
N ALA A 391 15.46 -38.53 13.70
CA ALA A 391 15.76 -38.31 15.10
C ALA A 391 16.84 -39.26 15.62
N LYS A 392 16.77 -40.53 15.24
CA LYS A 392 17.80 -41.53 15.57
C LYS A 392 19.18 -41.17 15.00
N LYS A 393 19.23 -40.70 13.74
CA LYS A 393 20.49 -40.26 13.09
C LYS A 393 21.07 -39.00 13.74
N LEU A 394 20.21 -38.08 14.19
CA LEU A 394 20.60 -36.82 14.83
C LEU A 394 20.77 -36.94 16.36
N GLY A 395 20.50 -38.10 16.99
CA GLY A 395 20.70 -38.33 18.40
C GLY A 395 19.65 -37.75 19.34
N PHE A 396 18.38 -37.66 18.93
CA PHE A 396 17.27 -37.24 19.80
C PHE A 396 16.05 -38.16 19.61
N ALA A 397 14.99 -37.99 20.40
CA ALA A 397 13.74 -38.74 20.27
C ALA A 397 12.63 -37.82 19.69
N ILE A 398 11.69 -38.40 18.93
CA ILE A 398 10.56 -37.59 18.39
C ILE A 398 9.64 -37.01 19.49
N THR A 399 9.80 -37.52 20.73
CA THR A 399 9.12 -37.03 21.95
C THR A 399 9.91 -35.95 22.69
N THR A 400 11.12 -35.58 22.21
CA THR A 400 11.91 -34.48 22.78
C THR A 400 11.28 -33.16 22.39
N PRO A 401 11.00 -32.23 23.31
CA PRO A 401 10.53 -30.89 23.00
C PRO A 401 11.47 -30.16 22.04
N LEU A 402 10.94 -29.47 21.07
CA LEU A 402 11.76 -28.79 20.04
C LEU A 402 12.70 -27.72 20.61
N LYS A 403 12.39 -27.15 21.79
CA LYS A 403 13.26 -26.20 22.49
C LYS A 403 14.54 -26.85 23.05
N ASP A 404 14.49 -28.16 23.33
CA ASP A 404 15.59 -28.90 23.93
C ASP A 404 16.54 -29.46 22.85
N LEU A 405 16.21 -29.29 21.57
CA LEU A 405 17.09 -29.61 20.45
C LEU A 405 18.20 -28.55 20.32
N SER A 406 19.41 -28.99 20.02
CA SER A 406 20.47 -28.04 19.63
C SER A 406 20.10 -27.34 18.35
N GLU A 407 20.68 -26.15 18.11
CA GLU A 407 20.45 -25.37 16.89
C GLU A 407 20.82 -26.19 15.63
N MET A 408 21.88 -26.99 15.69
CA MET A 408 22.27 -27.89 14.59
C MET A 408 21.22 -28.97 14.31
N GLN A 409 20.64 -29.59 15.36
CA GLN A 409 19.59 -30.58 15.22
C GLN A 409 18.28 -29.96 14.66
N PHE A 410 17.91 -28.79 15.16
CA PHE A 410 16.74 -28.08 14.67
C PHE A 410 16.90 -27.64 13.21
N ASN A 411 18.07 -27.10 12.84
CA ASN A 411 18.36 -26.69 11.46
C ASN A 411 18.41 -27.93 10.53
N ALA A 412 18.97 -29.04 10.97
CA ALA A 412 18.95 -30.29 10.20
C ALA A 412 17.53 -30.81 9.98
N LEU A 413 16.63 -30.66 10.97
CA LEU A 413 15.22 -31.00 10.84
C LEU A 413 14.50 -30.08 9.82
N MET A 414 14.79 -28.80 9.83
CA MET A 414 14.16 -27.80 8.93
C MET A 414 14.71 -27.83 7.50
N TYR A 415 16.02 -27.93 7.32
CA TYR A 415 16.70 -27.77 6.03
C TYR A 415 17.33 -29.05 5.49
N GLY A 416 17.19 -30.19 6.22
CA GLY A 416 17.65 -31.49 5.79
C GLY A 416 19.02 -31.91 6.29
N ILE A 417 19.35 -33.17 6.00
CA ILE A 417 20.60 -33.82 6.39
C ILE A 417 21.29 -34.42 5.17
N LYS A 418 22.62 -34.30 5.12
CA LYS A 418 23.41 -34.94 4.08
C LYS A 418 23.39 -36.47 4.26
N GLY A 419 23.07 -37.18 3.17
CA GLY A 419 23.05 -38.64 3.08
C GLY A 419 21.77 -39.31 3.61
N ASN A 420 21.55 -40.53 3.20
CA ASN A 420 20.32 -41.29 3.41
C ASN A 420 20.01 -41.60 4.88
N VAL A 421 18.72 -41.67 5.20
CA VAL A 421 18.18 -42.21 6.46
C VAL A 421 17.44 -43.50 6.14
N THR A 422 17.68 -44.53 6.94
CA THR A 422 16.99 -45.82 6.81
C THR A 422 15.64 -45.73 7.51
N VAL A 423 14.56 -45.68 6.75
CA VAL A 423 13.18 -45.60 7.28
C VAL A 423 12.63 -47.02 7.42
N GLU A 424 12.24 -47.38 8.64
CA GLU A 424 11.59 -48.67 8.95
C GLU A 424 10.07 -48.44 8.96
N PHE A 425 9.36 -49.16 8.09
CA PHE A 425 7.91 -49.07 7.98
C PHE A 425 7.27 -50.45 8.21
N ARG A 426 6.28 -50.50 9.09
CA ARG A 426 5.49 -51.73 9.39
C ARG A 426 4.23 -51.74 8.54
N ASN A 427 4.12 -52.71 7.66
CA ASN A 427 2.94 -52.84 6.77
C ASN A 427 1.71 -53.36 7.52
N ARG A 428 0.52 -53.33 6.89
CA ARG A 428 -0.75 -53.78 7.49
C ARG A 428 -0.73 -55.25 7.95
N TRP A 429 0.19 -56.06 7.44
CA TRP A 429 0.37 -57.47 7.81
C TRP A 429 1.45 -57.69 8.88
N GLY A 430 1.93 -56.61 9.52
CA GLY A 430 2.91 -56.72 10.62
C GLY A 430 4.37 -56.94 10.20
N ARG A 431 4.68 -57.00 8.88
CA ARG A 431 6.06 -57.16 8.38
C ARG A 431 6.75 -55.80 8.32
N THR A 432 7.95 -55.71 8.91
CA THR A 432 8.81 -54.56 8.82
C THR A 432 9.56 -54.57 7.51
N ARG A 433 9.53 -53.45 6.75
CA ARG A 433 10.36 -53.17 5.58
C ARG A 433 11.22 -51.98 5.90
N SER A 434 12.46 -51.98 5.47
CA SER A 434 13.38 -50.83 5.53
C SER A 434 13.71 -50.38 4.12
N PHE A 435 13.81 -49.06 3.94
CA PHE A 435 14.31 -48.46 2.70
C PHE A 435 15.10 -47.20 3.06
N ASP A 436 16.08 -46.88 2.24
CA ASP A 436 16.85 -45.67 2.39
C ASP A 436 16.18 -44.52 1.65
N SER A 437 16.05 -43.42 2.34
CA SER A 437 15.42 -42.18 1.82
C SER A 437 16.27 -40.97 2.15
N GLU A 438 16.37 -40.05 1.25
CA GLU A 438 16.89 -38.71 1.56
C GLU A 438 15.88 -37.92 2.37
N PHE A 439 16.36 -37.12 3.30
CA PHE A 439 15.54 -36.19 4.04
C PHE A 439 16.01 -34.78 3.75
N GLY A 440 15.33 -34.11 2.83
CA GLY A 440 15.64 -32.74 2.40
C GLY A 440 15.27 -31.66 3.41
N GLY A 441 14.55 -32.01 4.48
CA GLY A 441 14.05 -31.05 5.48
C GLY A 441 12.63 -30.58 5.23
N VAL A 442 12.00 -30.09 6.29
CA VAL A 442 10.60 -29.64 6.23
C VAL A 442 10.42 -28.45 5.33
N VAL A 443 11.31 -27.46 5.38
CA VAL A 443 11.29 -26.24 4.55
C VAL A 443 11.41 -26.61 3.06
N THR A 444 12.40 -27.42 2.70
CA THR A 444 12.65 -27.83 1.32
C THR A 444 11.44 -28.58 0.73
N GLU A 445 10.84 -29.49 1.53
CA GLU A 445 9.64 -30.20 1.09
C GLU A 445 8.45 -29.25 0.85
N MET A 446 8.31 -28.23 1.68
CA MET A 446 7.27 -27.22 1.51
C MET A 446 7.52 -26.35 0.29
N GLU A 447 8.78 -25.98 0.01
CA GLU A 447 9.17 -25.23 -1.19
C GLU A 447 8.91 -26.00 -2.47
N GLU A 448 9.29 -27.30 -2.50
CA GLU A 448 9.00 -28.18 -3.63
C GLU A 448 7.52 -28.32 -3.88
N LYS A 449 6.73 -28.56 -2.83
CA LYS A 449 5.28 -28.69 -2.94
C LYS A 449 4.61 -27.40 -3.37
N TYR A 450 5.10 -26.23 -2.91
CA TYR A 450 4.59 -24.92 -3.34
C TYR A 450 4.87 -24.67 -4.82
N ARG A 451 6.02 -25.11 -5.32
CA ARG A 451 6.44 -24.98 -6.71
C ARG A 451 5.65 -25.92 -7.64
N GLU A 452 5.40 -27.15 -7.20
CA GLU A 452 4.80 -28.20 -8.03
C GLU A 452 3.27 -28.19 -8.05
N THR A 453 2.62 -27.55 -7.06
CA THR A 453 1.16 -27.58 -6.99
C THR A 453 0.51 -26.53 -7.87
N ASP A 454 -0.50 -26.93 -8.65
CA ASP A 454 -1.38 -26.01 -9.38
C ASP A 454 -2.63 -25.61 -8.58
N SER A 455 -2.83 -26.22 -7.39
CA SER A 455 -3.99 -25.94 -6.56
C SER A 455 -3.83 -24.64 -5.79
N ALA A 456 -4.67 -23.64 -6.11
CA ALA A 456 -4.71 -22.38 -5.37
C ALA A 456 -4.96 -22.57 -3.87
N TYR A 457 -5.80 -23.53 -3.49
CA TYR A 457 -6.06 -23.87 -2.09
C TYR A 457 -4.81 -24.37 -1.36
N VAL A 458 -4.01 -25.24 -2.01
CA VAL A 458 -2.76 -25.77 -1.40
C VAL A 458 -1.71 -24.67 -1.30
N LYS A 459 -1.63 -23.77 -2.29
CA LYS A 459 -0.73 -22.61 -2.24
C LYS A 459 -1.11 -21.70 -1.07
N GLU A 460 -2.38 -21.36 -0.92
CA GLU A 460 -2.88 -20.52 0.18
C GLU A 460 -2.64 -21.18 1.56
N ASP A 461 -2.79 -22.53 1.66
CA ASP A 461 -2.49 -23.27 2.90
C ASP A 461 -0.98 -23.28 3.23
N LEU A 462 -0.10 -23.21 2.23
CA LEU A 462 1.34 -23.13 2.42
C LEU A 462 1.83 -21.70 2.70
N GLU A 463 1.21 -20.68 2.11
CA GLU A 463 1.57 -19.27 2.29
C GLU A 463 1.51 -18.80 3.75
N GLN A 464 0.65 -19.42 4.59
CA GLN A 464 0.60 -19.11 6.02
C GLN A 464 1.89 -19.40 6.79
N TYR A 465 2.81 -20.22 6.22
CA TYR A 465 4.11 -20.54 6.79
C TYR A 465 5.26 -19.73 6.19
N GLN A 466 4.96 -18.80 5.31
CA GLN A 466 5.94 -17.92 4.70
C GLN A 466 6.04 -16.57 5.44
N SER A 467 7.26 -16.06 5.55
CA SER A 467 7.52 -14.70 6.02
C SER A 467 8.33 -13.93 4.99
N GLN A 468 8.12 -12.61 4.94
CA GLN A 468 8.92 -11.72 4.11
C GLN A 468 10.06 -11.17 4.95
N ARG A 469 11.29 -11.36 4.47
CA ARG A 469 12.49 -10.83 5.09
C ARG A 469 13.22 -9.88 4.14
N PRO A 470 13.92 -8.84 4.64
CA PRO A 470 14.77 -8.02 3.81
C PRO A 470 15.80 -8.89 3.05
N CYS A 471 15.99 -8.62 1.78
CA CYS A 471 16.97 -9.34 0.96
C CYS A 471 18.36 -9.25 1.61
N PRO A 472 19.10 -10.36 1.78
CA PRO A 472 20.39 -10.35 2.46
C PRO A 472 21.46 -9.54 1.72
N ILE A 473 21.39 -9.43 0.40
CA ILE A 473 22.34 -8.69 -0.44
C ILE A 473 22.04 -7.19 -0.42
N CYS A 474 20.84 -6.77 -0.88
CA CYS A 474 20.53 -5.34 -0.97
C CYS A 474 19.91 -4.75 0.31
N LYS A 475 19.70 -5.54 1.36
CA LYS A 475 19.15 -5.11 2.67
C LYS A 475 17.88 -4.25 2.55
N GLY A 476 17.02 -4.57 1.56
CA GLY A 476 15.80 -3.83 1.29
C GLY A 476 15.91 -2.70 0.26
N GLN A 477 17.11 -2.34 -0.18
CA GLN A 477 17.34 -1.21 -1.10
C GLN A 477 16.99 -1.49 -2.57
N ARG A 478 16.67 -2.75 -2.94
CA ARG A 478 16.17 -3.19 -4.25
C ARG A 478 17.18 -3.12 -5.41
N LEU A 479 18.23 -2.34 -5.30
CA LEU A 479 19.22 -2.05 -6.35
C LEU A 479 20.52 -2.81 -6.16
N LYS A 480 21.31 -2.88 -7.23
CA LYS A 480 22.69 -3.39 -7.20
C LYS A 480 23.62 -2.45 -6.42
N PRO A 481 24.75 -2.96 -5.87
CA PRO A 481 25.76 -2.13 -5.21
C PRO A 481 26.28 -0.98 -6.09
N GLU A 482 26.48 -1.23 -7.38
CA GLU A 482 26.97 -0.25 -8.35
C GLU A 482 25.97 0.92 -8.51
N SER A 483 24.66 0.61 -8.54
CA SER A 483 23.62 1.64 -8.61
C SER A 483 23.56 2.46 -7.32
N LEU A 484 23.84 1.83 -6.18
CA LEU A 484 23.85 2.48 -4.87
C LEU A 484 25.11 3.29 -4.61
N ALA A 485 26.20 3.00 -5.33
CA ALA A 485 27.45 3.75 -5.22
C ALA A 485 27.43 5.12 -5.93
N VAL A 486 26.34 5.48 -6.62
CA VAL A 486 26.17 6.81 -7.21
C VAL A 486 25.42 7.71 -6.23
N THR A 487 25.95 8.93 -5.99
CA THR A 487 25.40 9.86 -5.00
C THR A 487 25.03 11.22 -5.59
N VAL A 488 23.98 11.85 -5.03
CA VAL A 488 23.63 13.27 -5.24
C VAL A 488 23.52 13.91 -3.86
N GLY A 489 24.22 15.00 -3.61
CA GLY A 489 24.26 15.62 -2.30
C GLY A 489 24.72 14.64 -1.20
N LYS A 490 25.71 13.78 -1.51
CA LYS A 490 26.27 12.73 -0.63
C LYS A 490 25.29 11.62 -0.21
N ARG A 491 24.15 11.46 -0.91
CA ARG A 491 23.17 10.40 -0.65
C ARG A 491 22.92 9.57 -1.89
N ASN A 492 22.77 8.26 -1.74
CA ASN A 492 22.35 7.40 -2.83
C ASN A 492 20.81 7.48 -3.02
N ILE A 493 20.30 6.96 -4.13
CA ILE A 493 18.88 7.04 -4.48
C ILE A 493 17.99 6.30 -3.48
N ALA A 494 18.45 5.17 -2.92
CA ALA A 494 17.68 4.39 -1.95
C ALA A 494 17.58 5.11 -0.59
N ASP A 495 18.64 5.78 -0.16
CA ASP A 495 18.65 6.61 1.04
C ASP A 495 17.65 7.76 0.93
N LEU A 496 17.62 8.43 -0.23
CA LEU A 496 16.63 9.49 -0.47
C LEU A 496 15.21 8.95 -0.45
N CYS A 497 14.97 7.78 -1.08
CA CYS A 497 13.65 7.14 -1.08
C CYS A 497 13.21 6.66 0.31
N GLY A 498 14.14 6.46 1.24
CA GLY A 498 13.89 6.09 2.63
C GLY A 498 13.52 7.27 3.54
N LEU A 499 13.79 8.50 3.12
CA LEU A 499 13.40 9.69 3.88
C LEU A 499 11.89 9.90 3.86
N SER A 500 11.36 10.49 4.95
CA SER A 500 9.99 11.01 4.90
C SER A 500 9.87 12.10 3.83
N LEU A 501 8.67 12.25 3.25
CA LEU A 501 8.43 13.24 2.18
C LEU A 501 8.80 14.66 2.61
N GLU A 502 8.59 15.00 3.87
CA GLU A 502 8.98 16.28 4.45
C GLU A 502 10.49 16.47 4.46
N LYS A 503 11.25 15.47 4.96
CA LYS A 503 12.72 15.51 4.96
C LYS A 503 13.29 15.51 3.54
N LEU A 504 12.65 14.77 2.64
CA LEU A 504 13.03 14.73 1.23
C LEU A 504 12.80 16.10 0.55
N PHE A 505 11.67 16.75 0.84
CA PHE A 505 11.41 18.10 0.33
C PHE A 505 12.46 19.10 0.83
N SER A 506 12.75 19.08 2.14
CA SER A 506 13.79 19.94 2.75
C SER A 506 15.20 19.66 2.18
N PHE A 507 15.51 18.39 1.87
CA PHE A 507 16.75 18.03 1.18
C PHE A 507 16.86 18.73 -0.18
N PHE A 508 15.77 18.73 -0.99
CA PHE A 508 15.78 19.40 -2.29
C PHE A 508 15.73 20.93 -2.20
N GLU A 509 15.29 21.51 -1.10
CA GLU A 509 15.41 22.95 -0.85
C GLU A 509 16.85 23.36 -0.51
N GLY A 510 17.55 22.53 0.25
CA GLY A 510 18.93 22.77 0.65
C GLY A 510 20.01 22.19 -0.27
N LEU A 511 19.63 21.56 -1.40
CA LEU A 511 20.56 20.88 -2.29
C LEU A 511 21.51 21.87 -2.98
N GLN A 512 22.80 21.77 -2.64
CA GLN A 512 23.85 22.55 -3.27
C GLN A 512 24.43 21.79 -4.45
N LEU A 513 24.37 22.37 -5.62
CA LEU A 513 24.93 21.88 -6.87
C LEU A 513 25.86 22.94 -7.46
N THR A 514 26.85 22.52 -8.23
CA THR A 514 27.68 23.43 -9.03
C THR A 514 26.83 24.16 -10.08
N GLU A 515 27.30 25.27 -10.61
CA GLU A 515 26.55 26.05 -11.63
C GLU A 515 26.14 25.19 -12.83
N ARG A 516 27.05 24.33 -13.32
CA ARG A 516 26.77 23.41 -14.42
C ARG A 516 25.69 22.38 -14.05
N GLU A 517 25.77 21.78 -12.87
CA GLU A 517 24.78 20.82 -12.39
C GLU A 517 23.42 21.47 -12.15
N GLN A 518 23.39 22.72 -11.66
CA GLN A 518 22.17 23.50 -11.50
C GLN A 518 21.43 23.70 -12.83
N ILE A 519 22.16 24.01 -13.90
CA ILE A 519 21.57 24.19 -15.24
C ILE A 519 20.92 22.86 -15.69
N ILE A 520 21.63 21.75 -15.53
CA ILE A 520 21.17 20.41 -15.93
C ILE A 520 19.96 19.97 -15.08
N ALA A 521 20.05 20.12 -13.76
CA ALA A 521 19.09 19.60 -12.80
C ALA A 521 17.85 20.51 -12.61
N ARG A 522 17.90 21.76 -13.04
CA ARG A 522 16.87 22.80 -12.75
C ARG A 522 15.45 22.31 -12.98
N GLN A 523 15.16 21.76 -14.15
CA GLN A 523 13.80 21.33 -14.49
C GLN A 523 13.42 20.07 -13.72
N ILE A 524 14.36 19.14 -13.53
CA ILE A 524 14.16 17.89 -12.81
C ILE A 524 13.81 18.17 -11.33
N VAL A 525 14.61 19.02 -10.68
CA VAL A 525 14.42 19.39 -9.27
C VAL A 525 13.12 20.17 -9.08
N LYS A 526 12.76 21.04 -10.04
CA LYS A 526 11.47 21.77 -10.04
C LYS A 526 10.29 20.78 -10.02
N GLU A 527 10.32 19.76 -10.90
CA GLU A 527 9.25 18.77 -10.98
C GLU A 527 9.19 17.91 -9.71
N ILE A 528 10.33 17.47 -9.16
CA ILE A 528 10.39 16.72 -7.90
C ILE A 528 9.77 17.55 -6.77
N ARG A 529 10.19 18.83 -6.61
CA ARG A 529 9.67 19.70 -5.55
C ARG A 529 8.17 19.97 -5.70
N SER A 530 7.70 20.15 -6.92
CA SER A 530 6.27 20.37 -7.20
C SER A 530 5.43 19.16 -6.76
N ARG A 531 5.83 17.94 -7.18
CA ARG A 531 5.14 16.71 -6.81
C ARG A 531 5.21 16.40 -5.31
N LEU A 532 6.37 16.62 -4.69
CA LEU A 532 6.50 16.50 -3.23
C LEU A 532 5.60 17.50 -2.51
N GLY A 533 5.54 18.76 -2.98
CA GLY A 533 4.65 19.78 -2.41
C GLY A 533 3.18 19.37 -2.47
N PHE A 534 2.72 18.74 -3.55
CA PHE A 534 1.33 18.23 -3.62
C PHE A 534 1.07 17.12 -2.61
N LEU A 535 2.03 16.18 -2.41
CA LEU A 535 1.90 15.13 -1.41
C LEU A 535 1.87 15.67 0.03
N LEU A 536 2.66 16.70 0.30
CA LEU A 536 2.65 17.39 1.61
C LEU A 536 1.32 18.11 1.85
N ASN A 537 0.76 18.74 0.82
CA ASN A 537 -0.51 19.47 0.92
C ASN A 537 -1.71 18.55 1.22
N VAL A 538 -1.66 17.27 0.81
CA VAL A 538 -2.69 16.28 1.15
C VAL A 538 -2.40 15.53 2.47
N GLY A 539 -1.44 15.99 3.28
CA GLY A 539 -1.15 15.46 4.61
C GLY A 539 -0.38 14.13 4.65
N LEU A 540 0.43 13.83 3.62
CA LEU A 540 1.22 12.60 3.51
C LEU A 540 2.70 12.80 3.90
N ASN A 541 3.03 13.80 4.70
CA ASN A 541 4.38 14.20 5.11
C ASN A 541 5.20 13.06 5.74
N TYR A 542 4.55 12.13 6.43
CA TYR A 542 5.17 11.00 7.13
C TYR A 542 5.54 9.81 6.24
N LEU A 543 4.98 9.70 5.02
CA LEU A 543 5.30 8.62 4.09
C LEU A 543 6.72 8.77 3.53
N ASN A 544 7.27 7.66 3.03
CA ASN A 544 8.50 7.65 2.25
C ASN A 544 8.25 7.06 0.85
N LEU A 545 9.13 7.39 -0.11
CA LEU A 545 8.97 6.94 -1.50
C LEU A 545 9.16 5.44 -1.70
N ASN A 546 9.88 4.77 -0.80
CA ASN A 546 10.16 3.33 -0.89
C ASN A 546 9.01 2.46 -0.36
N ARG A 547 8.02 3.05 0.31
CA ARG A 547 6.87 2.30 0.84
C ARG A 547 6.10 1.63 -0.29
N GLY A 548 5.86 0.33 -0.16
CA GLY A 548 5.12 -0.46 -1.15
C GLY A 548 3.67 -0.02 -1.27
N ALA A 549 3.15 0.15 -2.48
CA ALA A 549 1.78 0.57 -2.71
C ALA A 549 0.73 -0.38 -2.10
N ALA A 550 1.05 -1.68 -2.02
CA ALA A 550 0.18 -2.68 -1.40
C ALA A 550 0.07 -2.56 0.14
N THR A 551 0.96 -1.80 0.79
CA THR A 551 0.95 -1.58 2.25
C THR A 551 0.26 -0.27 2.66
N LEU A 552 -0.22 0.50 1.69
CA LEU A 552 -0.92 1.76 1.93
C LEU A 552 -2.36 1.50 2.42
N ALA A 553 -2.80 2.29 3.39
CA ALA A 553 -4.21 2.36 3.72
C ALA A 553 -5.03 2.91 2.54
N GLY A 554 -6.32 2.58 2.47
CA GLY A 554 -7.19 3.05 1.38
C GLY A 554 -7.15 4.56 1.19
N GLY A 555 -7.26 5.33 2.27
CA GLY A 555 -7.19 6.79 2.24
C GLY A 555 -5.79 7.32 1.86
N GLU A 556 -4.68 6.67 2.24
CA GLU A 556 -3.34 7.04 1.81
C GLU A 556 -3.18 6.91 0.28
N ALA A 557 -3.62 5.77 -0.28
CA ALA A 557 -3.55 5.51 -1.72
C ALA A 557 -4.41 6.49 -2.52
N GLN A 558 -5.59 6.82 -2.02
CA GLN A 558 -6.50 7.79 -2.63
C GLN A 558 -5.88 9.20 -2.65
N ARG A 559 -5.29 9.64 -1.55
CA ARG A 559 -4.61 10.96 -1.46
C ARG A 559 -3.37 11.05 -2.35
N ILE A 560 -2.61 9.96 -2.51
CA ILE A 560 -1.51 9.90 -3.48
C ILE A 560 -2.04 10.14 -4.89
N ARG A 561 -3.14 9.50 -5.29
CA ARG A 561 -3.77 9.72 -6.60
C ARG A 561 -4.27 11.14 -6.76
N LEU A 562 -4.94 11.69 -5.73
CA LEU A 562 -5.40 13.08 -5.75
C LEU A 562 -4.21 14.03 -5.96
N ALA A 563 -3.13 13.87 -5.21
CA ALA A 563 -1.91 14.67 -5.36
C ALA A 563 -1.31 14.56 -6.77
N THR A 564 -1.30 13.36 -7.36
CA THR A 564 -0.81 13.12 -8.73
C THR A 564 -1.71 13.82 -9.77
N GLN A 565 -3.04 13.79 -9.59
CA GLN A 565 -3.97 14.47 -10.50
C GLN A 565 -3.86 16.00 -10.44
N ILE A 566 -3.67 16.58 -9.25
CA ILE A 566 -3.39 18.01 -9.10
C ILE A 566 -2.11 18.38 -9.84
N GLY A 567 -1.10 17.54 -9.74
CA GLY A 567 0.17 17.72 -10.44
C GLY A 567 0.06 17.70 -11.97
N SER A 568 -0.99 17.08 -12.53
CA SER A 568 -1.24 17.05 -13.96
C SER A 568 -1.69 18.41 -14.53
N GLY A 569 -2.24 19.29 -13.67
CA GLY A 569 -2.73 20.61 -14.07
C GLY A 569 -3.90 20.59 -15.05
N LEU A 570 -4.66 19.50 -15.11
CA LEU A 570 -5.82 19.39 -16.00
C LEU A 570 -6.91 20.37 -15.60
N MET A 571 -7.57 20.95 -16.60
CA MET A 571 -8.65 21.93 -16.46
C MET A 571 -9.91 21.43 -17.19
N GLY A 572 -11.09 21.83 -16.69
CA GLY A 572 -12.38 21.46 -17.30
C GLY A 572 -12.75 19.98 -17.10
N VAL A 573 -12.19 19.32 -16.11
CA VAL A 573 -12.41 17.91 -15.77
C VAL A 573 -13.44 17.79 -14.63
N LEU A 574 -14.23 16.73 -14.63
CA LEU A 574 -15.07 16.31 -13.51
C LEU A 574 -14.29 15.29 -12.66
N TYR A 575 -13.82 15.71 -11.51
CA TYR A 575 -13.23 14.82 -10.52
C TYR A 575 -14.29 14.24 -9.60
N ILE A 576 -14.33 12.93 -9.46
CA ILE A 576 -15.27 12.23 -8.58
C ILE A 576 -14.49 11.51 -7.51
N LEU A 577 -14.67 11.89 -6.25
CA LEU A 577 -13.97 11.36 -5.09
C LEU A 577 -14.93 10.58 -4.18
N ASP A 578 -14.48 9.43 -3.69
CA ASP A 578 -15.23 8.58 -2.77
C ASP A 578 -14.63 8.72 -1.35
N GLU A 579 -15.32 9.44 -0.48
CA GLU A 579 -14.99 9.62 0.94
C GLU A 579 -13.49 9.94 1.18
N PRO A 580 -12.95 11.03 0.60
CA PRO A 580 -11.53 11.32 0.68
C PRO A 580 -11.03 11.71 2.08
N SER A 581 -11.92 12.02 3.03
CA SER A 581 -11.60 12.32 4.43
C SER A 581 -11.32 11.09 5.29
N ILE A 582 -11.51 9.86 4.76
CA ILE A 582 -11.35 8.62 5.51
C ILE A 582 -9.94 8.50 6.12
N GLY A 583 -9.90 8.14 7.42
CA GLY A 583 -8.65 7.94 8.17
C GLY A 583 -7.86 9.22 8.41
N LEU A 584 -8.47 10.39 8.20
CA LEU A 584 -7.88 11.69 8.48
C LEU A 584 -8.25 12.21 9.87
N HIS A 585 -7.25 12.73 10.54
CA HIS A 585 -7.48 13.62 11.65
C HIS A 585 -8.04 14.95 11.14
N GLN A 586 -8.87 15.65 11.92
CA GLN A 586 -9.51 16.92 11.51
C GLN A 586 -8.51 17.97 11.02
N ARG A 587 -7.33 18.04 11.62
CA ARG A 587 -6.22 18.92 11.18
C ARG A 587 -5.81 18.65 9.72
N ASP A 588 -5.73 17.39 9.35
CA ASP A 588 -5.29 16.98 8.01
C ASP A 588 -6.45 17.12 7.00
N ASN A 589 -7.71 16.96 7.46
CA ASN A 589 -8.91 17.20 6.68
C ASN A 589 -9.01 18.64 6.16
N THR A 590 -8.75 19.63 6.99
CA THR A 590 -8.68 21.04 6.58
C THR A 590 -7.69 21.27 5.42
N ARG A 591 -6.55 20.56 5.38
CA ARG A 591 -5.59 20.64 4.27
C ARG A 591 -6.14 20.00 3.00
N LEU A 592 -6.83 18.88 3.14
CA LEU A 592 -7.49 18.19 2.03
C LEU A 592 -8.57 19.10 1.39
N ILE A 593 -9.42 19.72 2.19
CA ILE A 593 -10.47 20.65 1.72
C ILE A 593 -9.83 21.79 0.91
N ARG A 594 -8.79 22.45 1.44
CA ARG A 594 -8.06 23.49 0.70
C ARG A 594 -7.49 23.01 -0.62
N THR A 595 -7.09 21.75 -0.66
CA THR A 595 -6.56 21.11 -1.86
C THR A 595 -7.65 20.90 -2.91
N MET A 596 -8.86 20.48 -2.49
CA MET A 596 -10.04 20.36 -3.37
C MET A 596 -10.52 21.74 -3.84
N GLU A 597 -10.54 22.73 -2.97
CA GLU A 597 -10.85 24.13 -3.35
C GLU A 597 -9.90 24.66 -4.42
N ARG A 598 -8.59 24.41 -4.26
CA ARG A 598 -7.59 24.79 -5.25
C ARG A 598 -7.80 24.08 -6.59
N LEU A 599 -8.17 22.79 -6.57
CA LEU A 599 -8.45 22.04 -7.79
C LEU A 599 -9.71 22.58 -8.50
N ARG A 600 -10.76 22.98 -7.74
CA ARG A 600 -11.93 23.68 -8.25
C ARG A 600 -11.54 25.01 -8.88
N ASP A 601 -10.72 25.81 -8.20
CA ASP A 601 -10.32 27.15 -8.63
C ASP A 601 -9.49 27.14 -9.92
N LEU A 602 -8.93 25.98 -10.31
CA LEU A 602 -8.33 25.74 -11.63
C LEU A 602 -9.37 25.55 -12.75
N GLY A 603 -10.67 25.66 -12.47
CA GLY A 603 -11.75 25.49 -13.45
C GLY A 603 -12.19 24.03 -13.60
N ASN A 604 -12.17 23.25 -12.53
CA ASN A 604 -12.66 21.88 -12.49
C ASN A 604 -13.93 21.76 -11.66
N THR A 605 -14.75 20.77 -11.99
CA THR A 605 -15.88 20.38 -11.15
C THR A 605 -15.42 19.26 -10.22
N ILE A 606 -15.59 19.43 -8.92
CA ILE A 606 -15.23 18.43 -7.91
C ILE A 606 -16.52 17.89 -7.32
N LEU A 607 -16.77 16.61 -7.54
CA LEU A 607 -17.91 15.88 -6.99
C LEU A 607 -17.39 14.91 -5.92
N VAL A 608 -17.84 15.08 -4.68
CA VAL A 608 -17.36 14.32 -3.53
C VAL A 608 -18.53 13.58 -2.89
N VAL A 609 -18.40 12.27 -2.71
CA VAL A 609 -19.30 11.51 -1.82
C VAL A 609 -18.70 11.62 -0.42
N GLU A 610 -19.41 12.24 0.51
CA GLU A 610 -18.86 12.53 1.84
C GLU A 610 -19.88 12.51 2.97
N HIS A 611 -19.35 12.29 4.18
CA HIS A 611 -20.10 12.27 5.43
C HIS A 611 -19.49 13.19 6.49
N ASP A 612 -18.35 13.81 6.21
CA ASP A 612 -17.64 14.69 7.14
C ASP A 612 -18.30 16.08 7.21
N GLU A 613 -18.55 16.58 8.42
CA GLU A 613 -19.21 17.86 8.66
C GLU A 613 -18.42 19.03 8.04
N GLU A 614 -17.08 19.08 8.23
CA GLU A 614 -16.22 20.18 7.76
C GLU A 614 -16.19 20.24 6.23
N THR A 615 -16.16 19.10 5.56
CA THR A 615 -16.20 19.01 4.10
C THR A 615 -17.57 19.45 3.54
N MET A 616 -18.67 19.05 4.19
CA MET A 616 -20.02 19.47 3.80
C MET A 616 -20.23 20.98 3.99
N GLU A 617 -19.71 21.55 5.07
CA GLU A 617 -19.76 22.99 5.33
C GLU A 617 -18.94 23.82 4.31
N ALA A 618 -17.82 23.26 3.84
CA ALA A 618 -16.94 23.92 2.86
C ALA A 618 -17.44 23.79 1.42
N ALA A 619 -18.46 22.96 1.16
CA ALA A 619 -19.01 22.73 -0.17
C ALA A 619 -19.69 23.99 -0.73
N ASP A 620 -19.57 24.21 -2.03
CA ASP A 620 -20.36 25.21 -2.75
C ASP A 620 -21.82 24.75 -2.94
N TRP A 621 -22.03 23.42 -3.05
CA TRP A 621 -23.33 22.80 -3.27
C TRP A 621 -23.43 21.44 -2.61
N LEU A 622 -24.54 21.16 -1.94
CA LEU A 622 -24.83 19.88 -1.33
C LEU A 622 -26.01 19.20 -2.03
N ILE A 623 -25.94 17.87 -2.11
CA ILE A 623 -26.99 17.01 -2.61
C ILE A 623 -27.21 15.91 -1.57
N ASP A 624 -28.36 15.91 -0.90
CA ASP A 624 -28.74 14.92 0.10
C ASP A 624 -29.64 13.86 -0.52
N ILE A 625 -29.18 12.59 -0.52
CA ILE A 625 -29.89 11.44 -1.09
C ILE A 625 -30.47 10.59 0.03
N GLY A 626 -31.77 10.35 -0.02
CA GLY A 626 -32.51 9.64 0.98
C GLY A 626 -33.92 9.26 0.55
N PRO A 627 -34.89 9.31 1.46
CA PRO A 627 -34.77 9.56 2.91
C PRO A 627 -34.24 8.37 3.72
N GLY A 628 -34.25 7.17 3.13
CA GLY A 628 -33.80 5.92 3.75
C GLY A 628 -32.66 5.26 2.99
N ALA A 629 -32.44 3.98 3.27
CA ALA A 629 -31.44 3.14 2.61
C ALA A 629 -32.11 2.08 1.71
N GLY A 630 -31.38 1.54 0.72
CA GLY A 630 -31.87 0.48 -0.17
C GLY A 630 -33.11 0.91 -0.94
N GLU A 631 -34.21 0.14 -0.80
CA GLU A 631 -35.48 0.41 -1.51
C GLU A 631 -36.20 1.68 -1.05
N HIS A 632 -35.90 2.15 0.16
CA HIS A 632 -36.44 3.39 0.74
C HIS A 632 -35.57 4.61 0.45
N GLY A 633 -34.44 4.44 -0.25
CA GLY A 633 -33.56 5.48 -0.70
C GLY A 633 -33.79 5.88 -2.15
N GLY A 634 -32.79 6.50 -2.75
CA GLY A 634 -32.76 6.80 -4.18
C GLY A 634 -33.51 8.07 -4.61
N HIS A 635 -33.91 8.92 -3.68
CA HIS A 635 -34.52 10.22 -3.96
C HIS A 635 -33.58 11.36 -3.56
N VAL A 636 -33.66 12.48 -4.25
CA VAL A 636 -33.04 13.74 -3.82
C VAL A 636 -33.93 14.38 -2.77
N VAL A 637 -33.54 14.39 -1.51
CA VAL A 637 -34.29 14.96 -0.39
C VAL A 637 -34.10 16.47 -0.30
N ALA A 638 -32.85 16.90 -0.50
CA ALA A 638 -32.49 18.31 -0.49
C ALA A 638 -31.30 18.54 -1.45
N GLN A 639 -31.27 19.72 -2.08
CA GLN A 639 -30.14 20.19 -2.83
C GLN A 639 -30.03 21.71 -2.70
N GLY A 640 -28.80 22.23 -2.73
CA GLY A 640 -28.57 23.66 -2.62
C GLY A 640 -27.26 23.97 -1.90
N THR A 641 -27.11 25.21 -1.46
CA THR A 641 -26.00 25.58 -0.58
C THR A 641 -26.13 24.88 0.78
N PRO A 642 -25.03 24.71 1.55
CA PRO A 642 -25.10 24.13 2.89
C PRO A 642 -26.19 24.79 3.78
N ALA A 643 -26.35 26.10 3.70
CA ALA A 643 -27.38 26.83 4.45
C ALA A 643 -28.80 26.43 4.04
N GLN A 644 -29.06 26.19 2.75
CA GLN A 644 -30.37 25.76 2.25
C GLN A 644 -30.70 24.32 2.69
N VAL A 645 -29.70 23.43 2.67
CA VAL A 645 -29.88 22.03 3.13
C VAL A 645 -30.13 21.99 4.65
N LYS A 646 -29.41 22.79 5.43
CA LYS A 646 -29.66 22.95 6.89
C LYS A 646 -31.07 23.43 7.23
N ALA A 647 -31.63 24.29 6.40
CA ALA A 647 -32.99 24.82 6.59
C ALA A 647 -34.10 23.84 6.18
N ASN A 648 -33.77 22.72 5.50
CA ASN A 648 -34.77 21.75 5.06
C ASN A 648 -35.07 20.73 6.19
N PRO A 649 -36.29 20.74 6.78
CA PRO A 649 -36.63 19.85 7.88
C PRO A 649 -36.72 18.36 7.48
N ASN A 650 -36.84 18.07 6.19
CA ASN A 650 -36.90 16.69 5.68
C ASN A 650 -35.51 16.06 5.48
N SER A 651 -34.47 16.86 5.44
CA SER A 651 -33.09 16.41 5.31
C SER A 651 -32.56 15.96 6.67
N ILE A 652 -32.28 14.66 6.82
CA ILE A 652 -31.62 14.13 8.02
C ILE A 652 -30.24 14.74 8.18
N THR A 653 -29.49 14.85 7.10
CA THR A 653 -28.18 15.52 7.05
C THR A 653 -28.32 16.97 7.53
N GLY A 654 -29.30 17.70 7.01
CA GLY A 654 -29.58 19.08 7.40
C GLY A 654 -29.91 19.23 8.89
N GLN A 655 -30.64 18.27 9.48
CA GLN A 655 -30.93 18.27 10.91
C GLN A 655 -29.68 18.11 11.78
N TYR A 656 -28.70 17.29 11.38
CA TYR A 656 -27.42 17.18 12.10
C TYR A 656 -26.52 18.41 11.89
N LEU A 657 -26.40 18.89 10.67
CA LEU A 657 -25.59 20.09 10.36
C LEU A 657 -26.15 21.37 11.01
N SER A 658 -27.47 21.46 11.23
CA SER A 658 -28.09 22.60 11.93
C SER A 658 -28.06 22.50 13.46
N GLY A 659 -27.67 21.33 14.00
CA GLY A 659 -27.71 21.05 15.45
C GLY A 659 -29.10 20.68 15.99
N MET A 660 -30.15 20.56 15.14
CA MET A 660 -31.45 20.08 15.57
C MET A 660 -31.42 18.63 16.06
N LYS A 661 -30.54 17.84 15.47
CA LYS A 661 -30.13 16.51 15.96
C LYS A 661 -28.64 16.53 16.25
N GLN A 662 -28.24 15.88 17.33
CA GLN A 662 -26.84 15.70 17.68
C GLN A 662 -26.65 14.39 18.45
N ILE A 663 -25.48 13.81 18.33
CA ILE A 663 -25.07 12.71 19.17
C ILE A 663 -24.69 13.31 20.53
N GLU A 664 -25.39 12.91 21.57
CA GLU A 664 -25.26 13.51 22.90
C GLU A 664 -23.93 13.11 23.57
N VAL A 665 -23.32 14.04 24.30
CA VAL A 665 -22.19 13.77 25.19
C VAL A 665 -22.72 13.10 26.46
N PRO A 666 -22.18 11.94 26.89
CA PRO A 666 -22.62 11.30 28.11
C PRO A 666 -22.52 12.24 29.33
N LEU A 667 -23.61 12.34 30.09
CA LEU A 667 -23.63 13.18 31.33
C LEU A 667 -22.70 12.61 32.41
N VAL A 668 -22.58 11.28 32.47
CA VAL A 668 -21.72 10.55 33.39
C VAL A 668 -20.91 9.55 32.59
N ARG A 669 -19.60 9.55 32.76
CA ARG A 669 -18.69 8.57 32.18
C ARG A 669 -18.43 7.46 33.19
N ARG A 670 -18.13 6.27 32.66
CA ARG A 670 -17.65 5.15 33.47
C ARG A 670 -16.25 5.47 33.98
N GLU A 671 -15.98 5.25 35.24
CA GLU A 671 -14.68 5.46 35.85
C GLU A 671 -13.77 4.24 35.64
N PRO A 672 -12.45 4.45 35.43
CA PRO A 672 -11.49 3.36 35.35
C PRO A 672 -11.42 2.59 36.68
N GLY A 673 -11.60 1.26 36.61
CA GLY A 673 -11.43 0.38 37.75
C GLY A 673 -9.94 0.01 37.97
N GLU A 674 -9.69 -0.87 38.94
CA GLU A 674 -8.33 -1.37 39.22
C GLU A 674 -7.75 -2.26 38.12
N ARG A 675 -8.57 -2.79 37.21
CA ARG A 675 -8.15 -3.70 36.15
C ARG A 675 -7.72 -2.91 34.91
N ALA A 676 -6.47 -3.07 34.52
CA ALA A 676 -5.93 -2.45 33.31
C ALA A 676 -5.02 -3.45 32.56
N LEU A 677 -4.90 -3.24 31.27
CA LEU A 677 -3.91 -3.87 30.42
C LEU A 677 -2.79 -2.86 30.18
N GLU A 678 -1.57 -3.20 30.55
CA GLU A 678 -0.42 -2.30 30.43
C GLU A 678 0.59 -2.86 29.43
N LEU A 679 0.82 -2.11 28.35
CA LEU A 679 1.88 -2.37 27.37
C LEU A 679 3.06 -1.47 27.66
N VAL A 680 4.23 -2.08 27.98
CA VAL A 680 5.43 -1.37 28.43
C VAL A 680 6.48 -1.36 27.32
N GLY A 681 7.03 -0.19 27.02
CA GLY A 681 8.22 -0.03 26.19
C GLY A 681 8.02 -0.37 24.71
N ALA A 682 6.88 -0.07 24.12
CA ALA A 682 6.64 -0.31 22.70
C ALA A 682 7.54 0.56 21.81
N ARG A 683 8.29 -0.07 20.86
CA ARG A 683 9.34 0.58 20.05
C ARG A 683 9.26 0.21 18.56
N GLN A 684 8.15 -0.37 18.12
CA GLN A 684 7.98 -0.76 16.72
C GLN A 684 7.81 0.48 15.83
N HIS A 685 8.42 0.48 14.66
CA HIS A 685 8.39 1.56 13.67
C HIS A 685 8.73 2.93 14.28
N ASN A 686 7.78 3.86 14.30
CA ASN A 686 7.98 5.21 14.84
C ASN A 686 7.71 5.33 16.34
N LEU A 687 7.28 4.28 17.04
CA LEU A 687 7.01 4.32 18.47
C LEU A 687 8.28 4.61 19.29
N GLN A 688 8.22 5.61 20.15
CA GLN A 688 9.34 6.09 20.96
C GLN A 688 9.27 5.57 22.39
N ASN A 689 9.48 4.25 22.58
CA ASN A 689 9.47 3.61 23.90
C ASN A 689 8.19 3.89 24.70
N VAL A 690 7.04 3.67 24.09
CA VAL A 690 5.73 4.02 24.61
C VAL A 690 5.31 3.03 25.68
N THR A 691 4.90 3.54 26.85
CA THR A 691 4.19 2.78 27.87
C THR A 691 2.77 3.31 27.98
N VAL A 692 1.78 2.42 27.84
CA VAL A 692 0.37 2.79 27.86
C VAL A 692 -0.43 1.83 28.71
N SER A 693 -1.33 2.40 29.57
CA SER A 693 -2.29 1.67 30.37
C SER A 693 -3.68 1.81 29.75
N ILE A 694 -4.32 0.68 29.45
CA ILE A 694 -5.68 0.60 28.89
C ILE A 694 -6.62 0.07 29.98
N PRO A 695 -7.49 0.91 30.55
CA PRO A 695 -8.43 0.48 31.56
C PRO A 695 -9.46 -0.50 30.97
N LEU A 696 -9.76 -1.58 31.69
CA LEU A 696 -10.68 -2.62 31.24
C LEU A 696 -12.12 -2.35 31.66
N GLY A 697 -13.08 -2.82 30.83
CA GLY A 697 -14.51 -2.63 31.06
C GLY A 697 -15.04 -1.25 30.64
N LEU A 698 -14.26 -0.51 29.86
CA LEU A 698 -14.59 0.82 29.36
C LEU A 698 -14.66 0.88 27.84
N PHE A 699 -15.25 1.97 27.34
CA PHE A 699 -15.14 2.40 25.96
C PHE A 699 -13.90 3.30 25.83
N VAL A 700 -12.81 2.75 25.28
CA VAL A 700 -11.52 3.41 25.11
C VAL A 700 -11.33 3.79 23.66
N ALA A 701 -10.99 5.05 23.37
CA ALA A 701 -10.62 5.48 22.02
C ALA A 701 -9.15 5.86 21.94
N VAL A 702 -8.47 5.36 20.92
CA VAL A 702 -7.08 5.72 20.55
C VAL A 702 -7.14 6.72 19.43
N THR A 703 -6.67 7.93 19.69
CA THR A 703 -6.79 9.10 18.81
C THR A 703 -5.41 9.64 18.41
N GLY A 704 -5.38 10.67 17.59
CA GLY A 704 -4.18 11.38 17.18
C GLY A 704 -4.04 11.55 15.68
N VAL A 705 -3.10 12.38 15.25
CA VAL A 705 -2.89 12.69 13.82
C VAL A 705 -2.54 11.47 12.97
N SER A 706 -2.73 11.58 11.66
CA SER A 706 -2.40 10.50 10.72
C SER A 706 -0.89 10.19 10.79
N GLY A 707 -0.55 8.88 10.84
CA GLY A 707 0.84 8.43 10.99
C GLY A 707 1.47 8.60 12.38
N SER A 708 0.71 8.96 13.43
CA SER A 708 1.22 9.11 14.80
C SER A 708 1.61 7.78 15.50
N GLY A 709 1.30 6.63 14.89
CA GLY A 709 1.66 5.31 15.43
C GLY A 709 0.51 4.53 16.07
N LYS A 710 -0.74 4.96 15.94
CA LYS A 710 -1.94 4.28 16.50
C LYS A 710 -2.04 2.82 16.08
N SER A 711 -2.03 2.56 14.77
CA SER A 711 -2.14 1.20 14.23
C SER A 711 -0.92 0.34 14.61
N THR A 712 0.28 0.94 14.65
CA THR A 712 1.50 0.26 15.09
C THR A 712 1.39 -0.16 16.57
N LEU A 713 0.85 0.70 17.43
CA LEU A 713 0.65 0.41 18.85
C LEU A 713 -0.38 -0.71 19.05
N ILE A 714 -1.54 -0.60 18.41
CA ILE A 714 -2.69 -1.49 18.65
C ILE A 714 -2.67 -2.71 17.72
N GLN A 715 -2.62 -2.52 16.39
CA GLN A 715 -2.78 -3.59 15.40
C GLN A 715 -1.50 -4.43 15.23
N GLU A 716 -0.33 -3.79 15.25
CA GLU A 716 0.93 -4.49 14.98
C GLU A 716 1.67 -4.93 16.26
N THR A 717 1.37 -4.32 17.42
CA THR A 717 2.03 -4.68 18.69
C THR A 717 1.07 -5.35 19.66
N LEU A 718 0.02 -4.66 20.11
CA LEU A 718 -0.88 -5.15 21.16
C LEU A 718 -1.71 -6.37 20.72
N PHE A 719 -2.39 -6.27 19.57
CA PHE A 719 -3.29 -7.32 19.09
C PHE A 719 -2.57 -8.66 18.82
N PRO A 720 -1.45 -8.72 18.06
CA PRO A 720 -0.72 -9.96 17.83
C PRO A 720 -0.19 -10.57 19.15
N LEU A 721 0.19 -9.72 20.09
CA LEU A 721 0.67 -10.13 21.40
C LEU A 721 -0.43 -10.79 22.24
N LEU A 722 -1.64 -10.20 22.25
CA LEU A 722 -2.83 -10.78 22.88
C LEU A 722 -3.21 -12.11 22.21
N MET A 723 -3.19 -12.16 20.88
CA MET A 723 -3.46 -13.40 20.12
C MET A 723 -2.47 -14.50 20.46
N ASN A 724 -1.20 -14.17 20.64
CA ASN A 724 -0.18 -15.12 21.07
C ASN A 724 -0.46 -15.63 22.50
N ARG A 725 -0.70 -14.73 23.44
CA ARG A 725 -0.84 -15.07 24.86
C ARG A 725 -2.13 -15.82 25.16
N ILE A 726 -3.24 -15.49 24.51
CA ILE A 726 -4.57 -16.10 24.77
C ILE A 726 -4.76 -17.37 23.94
N TYR A 727 -4.37 -17.35 22.65
CA TYR A 727 -4.67 -18.46 21.73
C TYR A 727 -3.42 -19.21 21.24
N GLY A 728 -2.22 -18.84 21.69
CA GLY A 728 -0.96 -19.42 21.18
C GLY A 728 -0.73 -19.12 19.69
N SER A 729 -1.27 -18.02 19.17
CA SER A 729 -1.03 -17.57 17.80
C SER A 729 0.42 -17.14 17.60
N HIS A 730 0.93 -17.26 16.39
CA HIS A 730 2.33 -17.01 16.05
C HIS A 730 2.52 -15.78 15.15
N ALA A 731 1.51 -14.90 15.11
CA ALA A 731 1.67 -13.61 14.48
C ALA A 731 2.88 -12.88 15.08
N VAL A 732 3.66 -12.25 14.22
CA VAL A 732 4.79 -11.42 14.65
C VAL A 732 4.23 -10.17 15.32
N TRP A 733 4.72 -9.87 16.49
CA TRP A 733 4.34 -8.68 17.24
C TRP A 733 5.46 -7.65 17.27
N GLY A 734 5.09 -6.38 17.48
CA GLY A 734 6.04 -5.27 17.54
C GLY A 734 7.00 -5.34 18.74
N ALA A 735 8.16 -4.72 18.60
CA ALA A 735 9.16 -4.64 19.67
C ALA A 735 8.59 -3.92 20.89
N HIS A 736 8.65 -4.56 22.06
CA HIS A 736 8.18 -4.07 23.37
C HIS A 736 8.97 -4.73 24.49
N ASP A 737 8.80 -4.26 25.72
CA ASP A 737 9.43 -4.86 26.89
C ASP A 737 8.52 -5.92 27.56
N GLU A 738 7.29 -5.52 27.92
CA GLU A 738 6.39 -6.35 28.71
C GLU A 738 4.91 -6.05 28.43
N LEU A 739 4.04 -7.06 28.66
CA LEU A 739 2.57 -6.90 28.68
C LEU A 739 2.06 -7.42 30.02
N ARG A 740 1.37 -6.58 30.80
CA ARG A 740 0.79 -6.88 32.11
C ARG A 740 -0.73 -6.83 32.06
N GLY A 741 -1.42 -7.51 33.01
CA GLY A 741 -2.87 -7.46 33.15
C GLY A 741 -3.63 -8.37 32.18
N ILE A 742 -2.96 -9.29 31.47
CA ILE A 742 -3.58 -10.18 30.50
C ILE A 742 -4.51 -11.22 31.16
N GLU A 743 -4.30 -11.54 32.43
CA GLU A 743 -5.09 -12.46 33.23
C GLU A 743 -6.54 -12.00 33.40
N HIS A 744 -6.82 -10.75 33.17
CA HIS A 744 -8.17 -10.16 33.22
C HIS A 744 -8.97 -10.36 31.93
N ILE A 745 -8.33 -10.85 30.86
CA ILE A 745 -8.93 -11.00 29.52
C ILE A 745 -8.97 -12.48 29.17
N ASP A 746 -10.14 -12.96 28.74
CA ASP A 746 -10.31 -14.35 28.28
C ASP A 746 -10.44 -14.47 26.76
N LYS A 747 -10.77 -13.36 26.07
CA LYS A 747 -10.98 -13.36 24.63
C LYS A 747 -10.60 -12.01 24.02
N VAL A 748 -9.95 -12.04 22.85
CA VAL A 748 -9.69 -10.88 22.01
C VAL A 748 -10.37 -11.05 20.66
N ILE A 749 -10.99 -9.98 20.16
CA ILE A 749 -11.68 -9.96 18.88
C ILE A 749 -11.24 -8.72 18.14
N ASP A 750 -10.66 -8.91 16.96
CA ASP A 750 -10.36 -7.84 16.03
C ASP A 750 -11.46 -7.72 14.99
N ILE A 751 -11.94 -6.49 14.80
CA ILE A 751 -13.00 -6.15 13.85
C ILE A 751 -12.41 -5.10 12.89
N ASP A 752 -11.71 -5.59 11.89
CA ASP A 752 -11.07 -4.82 10.84
C ASP A 752 -11.99 -4.66 9.60
N GLN A 753 -11.59 -3.82 8.66
CA GLN A 753 -12.30 -3.56 7.40
C GLN A 753 -12.06 -4.63 6.33
N SER A 754 -11.35 -5.72 6.62
CA SER A 754 -11.11 -6.79 5.65
C SER A 754 -12.41 -7.49 5.24
N PRO A 755 -12.52 -7.97 3.99
CA PRO A 755 -13.73 -8.66 3.52
C PRO A 755 -14.09 -9.87 4.39
N ILE A 756 -15.39 -10.14 4.58
CA ILE A 756 -15.90 -11.33 5.32
C ILE A 756 -15.67 -12.64 4.56
N GLY A 757 -15.06 -12.58 3.38
CA GLY A 757 -14.64 -13.73 2.58
C GLY A 757 -14.12 -13.31 1.23
N ARG A 758 -13.28 -14.13 0.63
CA ARG A 758 -12.59 -13.85 -0.64
C ARG A 758 -13.32 -14.35 -1.89
N THR A 759 -14.41 -15.08 -1.70
CA THR A 759 -15.16 -15.71 -2.80
C THR A 759 -16.59 -15.21 -2.86
N PRO A 760 -17.26 -15.24 -4.02
CA PRO A 760 -18.69 -14.89 -4.16
C PRO A 760 -19.65 -15.76 -3.33
N ARG A 761 -19.16 -16.89 -2.79
CA ARG A 761 -19.94 -17.80 -1.94
C ARG A 761 -20.08 -17.29 -0.51
N SER A 762 -19.15 -16.49 -0.04
CA SER A 762 -19.25 -15.83 1.26
C SER A 762 -20.27 -14.71 1.18
N ASN A 763 -21.17 -14.64 2.12
CA ASN A 763 -22.22 -13.62 2.22
C ASN A 763 -22.61 -13.38 3.69
N PRO A 764 -23.36 -12.34 4.02
CA PRO A 764 -23.79 -12.03 5.38
C PRO A 764 -24.48 -13.19 6.10
N ALA A 765 -25.35 -13.94 5.41
CA ALA A 765 -26.06 -15.07 6.01
C ALA A 765 -25.14 -16.24 6.38
N THR A 766 -24.13 -16.54 5.55
CA THR A 766 -23.15 -17.60 5.84
C THR A 766 -22.17 -17.17 6.93
N TYR A 767 -21.71 -15.93 6.91
CA TYR A 767 -20.74 -15.42 7.89
C TYR A 767 -21.32 -15.37 9.31
N THR A 768 -22.54 -14.90 9.47
CA THR A 768 -23.24 -14.87 10.77
C THR A 768 -23.70 -16.26 11.24
N GLY A 769 -23.57 -17.30 10.39
CA GLY A 769 -24.02 -18.66 10.68
C GLY A 769 -25.55 -18.78 10.79
N VAL A 770 -26.33 -17.79 10.31
CA VAL A 770 -27.77 -17.88 10.27
C VAL A 770 -28.25 -18.80 9.16
N PHE A 771 -27.47 -18.92 8.09
CA PHE A 771 -27.80 -19.74 6.94
C PHE A 771 -27.90 -21.24 7.28
N ASP A 772 -27.12 -21.72 8.25
CA ASP A 772 -27.22 -23.09 8.73
C ASP A 772 -28.57 -23.39 9.39
N LEU A 773 -29.10 -22.43 10.19
CA LEU A 773 -30.42 -22.52 10.78
C LEU A 773 -31.53 -22.48 9.72
N ILE A 774 -31.35 -21.67 8.67
CA ILE A 774 -32.28 -21.59 7.54
C ILE A 774 -32.30 -22.90 6.76
N ARG A 775 -31.14 -23.51 6.48
CA ARG A 775 -31.08 -24.82 5.82
C ARG A 775 -31.75 -25.92 6.63
N ASP A 776 -31.56 -25.93 7.93
CA ASP A 776 -32.25 -26.85 8.85
C ASP A 776 -33.77 -26.64 8.85
N LEU A 777 -34.24 -25.37 8.83
CA LEU A 777 -35.65 -25.05 8.72
C LEU A 777 -36.25 -25.56 7.39
N PHE A 778 -35.59 -25.34 6.26
CA PHE A 778 -36.09 -25.79 4.96
C PHE A 778 -36.14 -27.31 4.87
N SER A 779 -35.20 -28.04 5.45
CA SER A 779 -35.22 -29.52 5.49
C SER A 779 -36.38 -30.09 6.31
N LYS A 780 -36.96 -29.30 7.21
CA LYS A 780 -38.10 -29.68 8.04
C LYS A 780 -39.46 -29.37 7.42
N THR A 781 -39.51 -28.69 6.25
CA THR A 781 -40.74 -28.45 5.51
C THR A 781 -41.35 -29.76 5.02
N GLN A 782 -42.66 -29.78 4.79
CA GLN A 782 -43.40 -30.97 4.34
C GLN A 782 -42.83 -31.46 2.99
N ASP A 783 -42.64 -30.56 2.01
CA ASP A 783 -42.12 -30.88 0.68
C ASP A 783 -40.73 -31.49 0.75
N ALA A 784 -39.83 -30.95 1.61
CA ALA A 784 -38.46 -31.46 1.78
C ALA A 784 -38.47 -32.85 2.40
N ARG A 785 -39.33 -33.11 3.42
CA ARG A 785 -39.47 -34.42 4.11
C ARG A 785 -39.99 -35.49 3.13
N VAL A 786 -41.02 -35.18 2.34
CA VAL A 786 -41.55 -36.10 1.33
C VAL A 786 -40.50 -36.50 0.28
N ARG A 787 -39.59 -35.55 -0.08
CA ARG A 787 -38.54 -35.77 -1.07
C ARG A 787 -37.22 -36.33 -0.44
N GLY A 788 -37.19 -36.50 0.88
CA GLY A 788 -35.99 -36.96 1.58
C GLY A 788 -34.82 -35.94 1.53
N TYR A 789 -35.11 -34.63 1.47
CA TYR A 789 -34.11 -33.61 1.40
C TYR A 789 -33.57 -33.24 2.76
N GLU A 790 -32.26 -33.46 2.95
CA GLU A 790 -31.51 -33.10 4.15
C GLU A 790 -31.00 -31.64 4.07
N PRO A 791 -30.51 -31.02 5.16
CA PRO A 791 -30.00 -29.67 5.18
C PRO A 791 -28.90 -29.39 4.13
N GLY A 792 -28.13 -30.43 3.73
CA GLY A 792 -27.11 -30.36 2.68
C GLY A 792 -27.68 -30.00 1.30
N ARG A 793 -28.94 -30.38 1.00
CA ARG A 793 -29.63 -30.07 -0.26
C ARG A 793 -29.80 -28.55 -0.45
N PHE A 794 -29.99 -27.82 0.63
CA PHE A 794 -30.18 -26.36 0.64
C PHE A 794 -28.85 -25.59 0.76
N SER A 795 -27.71 -26.25 0.59
CA SER A 795 -26.39 -25.62 0.53
C SER A 795 -25.96 -25.39 -0.93
N PHE A 796 -25.62 -24.16 -1.27
CA PHE A 796 -25.06 -23.86 -2.59
C PHE A 796 -23.57 -24.29 -2.73
N ASN A 797 -22.94 -24.76 -1.63
CA ASN A 797 -21.56 -25.27 -1.66
C ASN A 797 -21.48 -26.79 -1.94
N VAL A 798 -22.57 -27.53 -1.67
CA VAL A 798 -22.61 -29.00 -1.76
C VAL A 798 -23.31 -29.44 -3.06
N LYS A 799 -22.79 -30.49 -3.69
CA LYS A 799 -23.43 -31.12 -4.85
C LYS A 799 -24.81 -31.65 -4.49
N GLY A 800 -25.72 -31.65 -5.47
CA GLY A 800 -27.08 -32.16 -5.34
C GLY A 800 -28.15 -31.08 -5.32
N GLY A 801 -28.00 -29.99 -4.58
CA GLY A 801 -28.96 -28.88 -4.54
C GLY A 801 -28.54 -27.63 -5.30
N ARG A 802 -27.25 -27.44 -5.53
CA ARG A 802 -26.72 -26.28 -6.22
C ARG A 802 -26.86 -26.36 -7.76
N CYS A 803 -26.80 -25.23 -8.40
CA CYS A 803 -26.63 -25.16 -9.86
C CYS A 803 -25.22 -25.68 -10.23
N GLU A 804 -25.13 -26.72 -11.04
CA GLU A 804 -23.84 -27.31 -11.41
C GLU A 804 -23.09 -26.50 -12.48
N SER A 805 -23.79 -25.68 -13.29
CA SER A 805 -23.16 -24.79 -14.27
C SER A 805 -22.24 -23.74 -13.57
N CYS A 806 -22.75 -23.01 -12.59
CA CYS A 806 -21.97 -22.04 -11.82
C CYS A 806 -21.41 -22.63 -10.51
N LYS A 807 -21.59 -23.92 -10.26
CA LYS A 807 -21.18 -24.62 -9.02
C LYS A 807 -21.66 -23.93 -7.73
N GLY A 808 -22.77 -23.19 -7.81
CA GLY A 808 -23.39 -22.48 -6.69
C GLY A 808 -22.95 -21.02 -6.51
N ASP A 809 -22.07 -20.48 -7.37
CA ASP A 809 -21.61 -19.09 -7.29
C ASP A 809 -22.71 -18.09 -7.70
N GLY A 810 -23.67 -18.51 -8.56
CA GLY A 810 -24.70 -17.66 -9.13
C GLY A 810 -24.20 -16.82 -10.30
N ILE A 811 -22.89 -16.65 -10.42
CA ILE A 811 -22.19 -15.89 -11.45
C ILE A 811 -21.12 -16.77 -12.10
N LEU A 812 -20.75 -16.45 -13.33
CA LEU A 812 -19.64 -17.05 -14.06
C LEU A 812 -18.52 -16.02 -14.15
N LYS A 813 -17.33 -16.41 -13.75
CA LYS A 813 -16.12 -15.63 -13.90
C LYS A 813 -15.56 -15.87 -15.29
N ILE A 814 -15.45 -14.83 -16.09
CA ILE A 814 -14.77 -14.87 -17.39
C ILE A 814 -13.39 -14.25 -17.20
N GLU A 815 -12.36 -15.08 -17.26
CA GLU A 815 -10.98 -14.62 -17.10
C GLU A 815 -10.51 -13.92 -18.39
N MET A 816 -10.10 -12.68 -18.23
CA MET A 816 -9.60 -11.83 -19.31
C MET A 816 -8.12 -11.58 -19.08
N HIS A 817 -7.24 -12.33 -19.80
CA HIS A 817 -5.78 -12.37 -19.57
C HIS A 817 -5.08 -11.01 -19.42
N PHE A 818 -5.59 -9.95 -20.04
CA PHE A 818 -5.01 -8.59 -20.00
C PHE A 818 -5.95 -7.52 -19.41
N LEU A 819 -7.17 -7.91 -19.04
CA LEU A 819 -8.21 -7.03 -18.50
C LEU A 819 -8.70 -7.58 -17.16
N PRO A 820 -9.36 -6.76 -16.34
CA PRO A 820 -10.05 -7.26 -15.15
C PRO A 820 -11.05 -8.35 -15.49
N ASP A 821 -11.14 -9.38 -14.65
CA ASP A 821 -12.09 -10.47 -14.81
C ASP A 821 -13.53 -9.95 -14.83
N VAL A 822 -14.33 -10.45 -15.76
CA VAL A 822 -15.75 -10.08 -15.89
C VAL A 822 -16.61 -11.13 -15.20
N TYR A 823 -17.57 -10.68 -14.39
CA TYR A 823 -18.53 -11.53 -13.69
C TYR A 823 -19.91 -11.35 -14.29
N VAL A 824 -20.47 -12.41 -14.89
CA VAL A 824 -21.80 -12.40 -15.49
C VAL A 824 -22.74 -13.33 -14.75
N PRO A 825 -24.04 -12.99 -14.60
CA PRO A 825 -25.02 -13.90 -14.03
C PRO A 825 -25.06 -15.23 -14.76
N CYS A 826 -25.14 -16.33 -14.03
CA CYS A 826 -25.24 -17.66 -14.63
C CYS A 826 -26.56 -17.80 -15.41
N GLU A 827 -26.49 -18.11 -16.71
CA GLU A 827 -27.66 -18.23 -17.59
C GLU A 827 -28.62 -19.33 -17.15
N VAL A 828 -28.10 -20.43 -16.56
CA VAL A 828 -28.91 -21.58 -16.14
C VAL A 828 -29.76 -21.27 -14.92
N CYS A 829 -29.13 -20.73 -13.86
CA CYS A 829 -29.84 -20.43 -12.61
C CYS A 829 -30.27 -18.96 -12.48
N LYS A 830 -29.87 -18.09 -13.42
CA LYS A 830 -30.17 -16.65 -13.41
C LYS A 830 -29.83 -15.98 -12.07
N GLY A 831 -28.66 -16.29 -11.52
CA GLY A 831 -28.22 -15.76 -10.23
C GLY A 831 -28.72 -16.53 -8.99
N LYS A 832 -29.70 -17.41 -9.09
CA LYS A 832 -30.37 -18.07 -7.95
C LYS A 832 -29.53 -19.14 -7.24
N ARG A 833 -28.35 -19.52 -7.73
CA ARG A 833 -27.38 -20.45 -7.13
C ARG A 833 -27.80 -21.92 -7.04
N TYR A 834 -29.09 -22.26 -7.13
CA TYR A 834 -29.68 -23.60 -6.93
C TYR A 834 -30.25 -24.18 -8.22
N ASN A 835 -30.43 -25.49 -8.22
CA ASN A 835 -31.16 -26.19 -9.27
C ASN A 835 -32.69 -26.01 -9.05
N ARG A 836 -33.49 -26.34 -10.10
CA ARG A 836 -34.92 -26.12 -10.12
C ARG A 836 -35.65 -26.89 -9.01
N GLU A 837 -35.26 -28.13 -8.76
CA GLU A 837 -35.92 -29.03 -7.80
C GLU A 837 -35.75 -28.49 -6.33
N THR A 838 -34.60 -27.90 -6.01
CA THR A 838 -34.38 -27.29 -4.70
C THR A 838 -35.22 -26.01 -4.53
N LEU A 839 -35.41 -25.25 -5.60
CA LEU A 839 -36.21 -24.01 -5.59
C LEU A 839 -37.73 -24.25 -5.51
N GLU A 840 -38.19 -25.46 -5.80
CA GLU A 840 -39.62 -25.84 -5.63
C GLU A 840 -39.99 -25.96 -4.14
N VAL A 841 -39.06 -26.28 -3.25
CA VAL A 841 -39.33 -26.33 -1.80
C VAL A 841 -39.50 -24.92 -1.25
N LYS A 842 -40.62 -24.65 -0.62
CA LYS A 842 -40.98 -23.32 -0.10
C LYS A 842 -41.26 -23.34 1.40
N TYR A 843 -40.83 -22.27 2.07
CA TYR A 843 -41.26 -21.96 3.44
C TYR A 843 -42.02 -20.62 3.43
N LYS A 844 -43.26 -20.57 3.93
CA LYS A 844 -44.13 -19.39 3.82
C LYS A 844 -44.18 -18.79 2.38
N GLY A 845 -44.21 -19.65 1.36
CA GLY A 845 -44.25 -19.21 -0.04
C GLY A 845 -42.93 -18.79 -0.68
N LYS A 846 -41.85 -18.71 0.05
CA LYS A 846 -40.49 -18.29 -0.42
C LYS A 846 -39.57 -19.50 -0.53
N SER A 847 -38.82 -19.59 -1.61
CA SER A 847 -37.72 -20.55 -1.79
C SER A 847 -36.47 -20.12 -1.03
N VAL A 848 -35.48 -21.01 -0.91
CA VAL A 848 -34.19 -20.67 -0.26
C VAL A 848 -33.44 -19.56 -1.00
N ALA A 849 -33.59 -19.45 -2.33
CA ALA A 849 -33.01 -18.35 -3.11
C ALA A 849 -33.74 -17.02 -2.85
N ASP A 850 -35.07 -17.03 -2.75
CA ASP A 850 -35.84 -15.84 -2.41
C ASP A 850 -35.50 -15.32 -1.00
N VAL A 851 -35.19 -16.21 -0.05
CA VAL A 851 -34.70 -15.84 1.29
C VAL A 851 -33.30 -15.19 1.22
N LEU A 852 -32.38 -15.70 0.37
CA LEU A 852 -31.07 -15.07 0.18
C LEU A 852 -31.17 -13.70 -0.48
N ASP A 853 -32.23 -13.45 -1.24
CA ASP A 853 -32.47 -12.17 -1.92
C ASP A 853 -33.17 -11.13 -1.01
N MET A 854 -33.72 -11.56 0.14
CA MET A 854 -34.32 -10.66 1.13
C MET A 854 -33.27 -9.70 1.70
N THR A 855 -33.71 -8.48 2.00
CA THR A 855 -32.99 -7.54 2.85
C THR A 855 -33.03 -8.02 4.33
N VAL A 856 -32.09 -7.49 5.14
CA VAL A 856 -32.10 -7.78 6.59
C VAL A 856 -33.43 -7.35 7.23
N SER A 857 -33.98 -6.20 6.85
CA SER A 857 -35.27 -5.70 7.36
C SER A 857 -36.42 -6.67 7.07
N GLU A 858 -36.57 -7.11 5.81
CA GLU A 858 -37.56 -8.11 5.42
C GLU A 858 -37.36 -9.45 6.15
N ALA A 859 -36.12 -9.86 6.37
CA ALA A 859 -35.78 -11.10 7.05
C ALA A 859 -36.14 -11.05 8.55
N VAL A 860 -35.95 -9.92 9.22
CA VAL A 860 -36.39 -9.71 10.61
C VAL A 860 -37.91 -9.93 10.73
N GLU A 861 -38.69 -9.38 9.82
CA GLU A 861 -40.15 -9.54 9.80
C GLU A 861 -40.55 -10.98 9.45
N PHE A 862 -39.99 -11.54 8.37
CA PHE A 862 -40.31 -12.87 7.87
C PHE A 862 -40.05 -13.99 8.89
N PHE A 863 -38.94 -13.88 9.64
CA PHE A 863 -38.53 -14.87 10.64
C PHE A 863 -38.90 -14.48 12.07
N SER A 864 -39.72 -13.47 12.29
CA SER A 864 -40.15 -12.99 13.62
C SER A 864 -40.58 -14.10 14.58
N GLN A 865 -41.23 -15.16 14.08
CA GLN A 865 -41.70 -16.31 14.86
C GLN A 865 -40.60 -17.37 15.13
N MET A 866 -39.36 -17.13 14.68
CA MET A 866 -38.22 -18.03 14.86
C MET A 866 -37.11 -17.38 15.70
N PRO A 867 -37.17 -17.46 17.05
CA PRO A 867 -36.31 -16.64 17.94
C PRO A 867 -34.80 -16.77 17.67
N ASN A 868 -34.31 -17.97 17.34
CA ASN A 868 -32.90 -18.22 17.07
C ASN A 868 -32.41 -17.59 15.74
N ILE A 869 -33.28 -17.47 14.75
CA ILE A 869 -32.99 -16.83 13.45
C ILE A 869 -33.21 -15.33 13.58
N ALA A 870 -34.37 -14.91 14.15
CA ALA A 870 -34.74 -13.51 14.34
C ALA A 870 -33.66 -12.72 15.12
N ARG A 871 -33.13 -13.29 16.21
CA ARG A 871 -32.08 -12.64 17.01
C ARG A 871 -30.85 -12.31 16.20
N LYS A 872 -30.40 -13.19 15.27
CA LYS A 872 -29.24 -12.94 14.42
C LYS A 872 -29.50 -11.85 13.38
N PHE A 873 -30.71 -11.80 12.83
CA PHE A 873 -31.10 -10.72 11.92
C PHE A 873 -31.25 -9.39 12.66
N GLN A 874 -31.80 -9.44 13.89
CA GLN A 874 -31.91 -8.24 14.73
C GLN A 874 -30.54 -7.62 15.02
N THR A 875 -29.47 -8.43 15.24
CA THR A 875 -28.12 -7.86 15.42
C THR A 875 -27.59 -7.19 14.16
N LEU A 876 -27.92 -7.69 12.95
CA LEU A 876 -27.58 -7.03 11.69
C LEU A 876 -28.37 -5.72 11.51
N HIS A 877 -29.64 -5.70 11.90
CA HIS A 877 -30.47 -4.50 11.90
C HIS A 877 -29.93 -3.46 12.90
N ASP A 878 -29.59 -3.86 14.13
CA ASP A 878 -29.07 -2.98 15.18
C ASP A 878 -27.78 -2.24 14.79
N VAL A 879 -26.95 -2.83 13.93
CA VAL A 879 -25.74 -2.18 13.39
C VAL A 879 -25.97 -1.34 12.13
N GLY A 880 -27.24 -1.11 11.73
CA GLY A 880 -27.60 -0.27 10.59
C GLY A 880 -27.35 -0.92 9.22
N LEU A 881 -27.50 -2.25 9.13
CA LEU A 881 -27.40 -2.99 7.85
C LEU A 881 -28.78 -3.42 7.31
N ASP A 882 -29.81 -2.64 7.56
CA ASP A 882 -31.21 -2.90 7.21
C ASP A 882 -31.42 -3.21 5.73
N TYR A 883 -30.71 -2.49 4.88
CA TYR A 883 -30.78 -2.53 3.42
C TYR A 883 -30.01 -3.69 2.78
N LEU A 884 -29.11 -4.33 3.52
CA LEU A 884 -28.20 -5.34 2.99
C LEU A 884 -28.96 -6.63 2.66
N ARG A 885 -28.72 -7.20 1.46
CA ARG A 885 -29.30 -8.50 1.09
C ARG A 885 -28.52 -9.64 1.73
N LEU A 886 -29.21 -10.65 2.24
CA LEU A 886 -28.63 -11.79 2.95
C LEU A 886 -27.62 -12.58 2.12
N GLY A 887 -27.88 -12.76 0.83
CA GLY A 887 -27.04 -13.48 -0.12
C GLY A 887 -26.05 -12.61 -0.89
N GLN A 888 -25.90 -11.31 -0.56
CA GLN A 888 -24.96 -10.40 -1.23
C GLN A 888 -23.53 -10.93 -1.12
N PRO A 889 -22.79 -11.08 -2.23
CA PRO A 889 -21.42 -11.57 -2.21
C PRO A 889 -20.51 -10.70 -1.33
N ALA A 890 -19.64 -11.32 -0.55
CA ALA A 890 -18.67 -10.61 0.30
C ALA A 890 -17.77 -9.63 -0.47
N THR A 891 -17.49 -9.93 -1.74
CA THR A 891 -16.66 -9.11 -2.64
C THR A 891 -17.32 -7.80 -3.08
N THR A 892 -18.63 -7.66 -2.91
CA THR A 892 -19.40 -6.45 -3.25
C THR A 892 -19.64 -5.54 -2.05
N LEU A 893 -19.32 -6.00 -0.84
CA LEU A 893 -19.46 -5.20 0.38
C LEU A 893 -18.37 -4.13 0.47
N SER A 894 -18.73 -2.96 0.98
CA SER A 894 -17.75 -1.96 1.41
C SER A 894 -16.98 -2.44 2.66
N GLY A 895 -15.83 -1.83 2.95
CA GLY A 895 -15.05 -2.16 4.15
C GLY A 895 -15.87 -1.97 5.44
N GLY A 896 -16.61 -0.86 5.55
CA GLY A 896 -17.49 -0.58 6.69
C GLY A 896 -18.66 -1.54 6.82
N GLU A 897 -19.27 -1.98 5.71
CA GLU A 897 -20.32 -3.01 5.73
C GLU A 897 -19.78 -4.36 6.22
N ALA A 898 -18.61 -4.77 5.71
CA ALA A 898 -17.95 -6.00 6.14
C ALA A 898 -17.62 -5.97 7.63
N GLN A 899 -17.12 -4.86 8.15
CA GLN A 899 -16.82 -4.63 9.56
C GLN A 899 -18.09 -4.72 10.42
N ARG A 900 -19.18 -4.09 10.01
CA ARG A 900 -20.47 -4.15 10.72
C ARG A 900 -21.09 -5.57 10.72
N VAL A 901 -20.93 -6.35 9.64
CA VAL A 901 -21.34 -7.77 9.62
C VAL A 901 -20.53 -8.59 10.63
N LYS A 902 -19.21 -8.34 10.74
CA LYS A 902 -18.36 -8.97 11.77
C LYS A 902 -18.84 -8.62 13.18
N LEU A 903 -19.09 -7.34 13.44
CA LEU A 903 -19.60 -6.84 14.71
C LEU A 903 -20.94 -7.50 15.06
N ALA A 904 -21.91 -7.54 14.14
CA ALA A 904 -23.20 -8.20 14.33
C ALA A 904 -23.06 -9.69 14.66
N SER A 905 -22.12 -10.39 14.01
CA SER A 905 -21.83 -11.81 14.30
C SER A 905 -21.33 -12.02 15.73
N GLU A 906 -20.50 -11.12 16.25
CA GLU A 906 -20.00 -11.19 17.63
C GLU A 906 -21.09 -10.83 18.65
N LEU A 907 -21.92 -9.83 18.38
CA LEU A 907 -23.06 -9.45 19.21
C LEU A 907 -24.10 -10.58 19.39
N ALA A 908 -24.23 -11.44 18.38
CA ALA A 908 -25.13 -12.59 18.43
C ALA A 908 -24.64 -13.70 19.38
N LYS A 909 -23.35 -13.68 19.78
CA LYS A 909 -22.73 -14.65 20.68
C LYS A 909 -22.97 -14.27 22.15
N ARG A 910 -22.82 -15.23 23.05
CA ARG A 910 -22.90 -14.98 24.49
C ARG A 910 -21.65 -14.27 24.96
N SER A 911 -21.79 -13.14 25.63
CA SER A 911 -20.68 -12.40 26.22
C SER A 911 -20.17 -13.09 27.50
N THR A 912 -18.86 -13.06 27.73
CA THR A 912 -18.20 -13.52 28.95
C THR A 912 -17.99 -12.38 29.96
N GLY A 913 -18.08 -11.11 29.50
CA GLY A 913 -17.82 -9.92 30.31
C GLY A 913 -16.31 -9.65 30.52
N ARG A 914 -15.42 -10.39 29.84
CA ARG A 914 -13.95 -10.20 29.89
C ARG A 914 -13.31 -10.22 28.52
N THR A 915 -14.09 -9.90 27.48
CA THR A 915 -13.63 -9.81 26.10
C THR A 915 -13.12 -8.41 25.79
N ILE A 916 -11.98 -8.29 25.12
CA ILE A 916 -11.56 -7.04 24.50
C ILE A 916 -11.89 -7.06 23.01
N TYR A 917 -12.64 -6.06 22.55
CA TYR A 917 -12.97 -5.81 21.15
C TYR A 917 -12.05 -4.71 20.64
N ILE A 918 -11.32 -4.96 19.59
CA ILE A 918 -10.46 -3.98 18.91
C ILE A 918 -11.13 -3.63 17.59
N LEU A 919 -11.39 -2.36 17.35
CA LEU A 919 -12.01 -1.85 16.13
C LEU A 919 -11.12 -0.79 15.51
N ASP A 920 -10.93 -0.89 14.19
CA ASP A 920 -10.15 0.08 13.42
C ASP A 920 -11.09 0.92 12.55
N GLU A 921 -11.18 2.22 12.87
CA GLU A 921 -12.00 3.23 12.18
C GLU A 921 -13.43 2.74 11.84
N PRO A 922 -14.23 2.30 12.83
CA PRO A 922 -15.54 1.70 12.57
C PRO A 922 -16.59 2.67 12.02
N THR A 923 -16.34 3.98 12.01
CA THR A 923 -17.23 4.99 11.42
C THR A 923 -17.01 5.24 9.93
N THR A 924 -16.04 4.56 9.32
CA THR A 924 -15.75 4.69 7.88
C THR A 924 -17.00 4.49 7.02
N GLY A 925 -17.33 5.48 6.18
CA GLY A 925 -18.51 5.44 5.29
C GLY A 925 -19.86 5.54 5.98
N LEU A 926 -19.91 6.02 7.22
CA LEU A 926 -21.15 6.17 7.99
C LEU A 926 -21.63 7.60 8.03
N HIS A 927 -22.92 7.76 7.76
CA HIS A 927 -23.65 9.00 8.06
C HIS A 927 -23.86 9.16 9.58
N PHE A 928 -24.01 10.38 10.09
CA PHE A 928 -24.22 10.69 11.51
C PHE A 928 -25.26 9.80 12.20
N ALA A 929 -26.40 9.56 11.56
CA ALA A 929 -27.46 8.70 12.09
C ALA A 929 -27.03 7.21 12.20
N ASP A 930 -26.14 6.74 11.35
CA ASP A 930 -25.58 5.39 11.42
C ASP A 930 -24.48 5.32 12.49
N VAL A 931 -23.72 6.41 12.68
CA VAL A 931 -22.74 6.55 13.79
C VAL A 931 -23.43 6.47 15.14
N GLU A 932 -24.58 7.14 15.30
CA GLU A 932 -25.39 7.08 16.53
C GLU A 932 -25.81 5.64 16.87
N LYS A 933 -26.30 4.87 15.88
CA LYS A 933 -26.62 3.44 16.05
C LYS A 933 -25.40 2.62 16.46
N LEU A 934 -24.26 2.87 15.81
CA LEU A 934 -23.01 2.18 16.11
C LEU A 934 -22.56 2.44 17.57
N ILE A 935 -22.58 3.70 18.01
CA ILE A 935 -22.24 4.07 19.39
C ILE A 935 -23.13 3.34 20.39
N ALA A 936 -24.44 3.27 20.15
CA ALA A 936 -25.36 2.54 20.99
C ALA A 936 -24.99 1.05 21.12
N VAL A 937 -24.56 0.44 20.00
CA VAL A 937 -24.10 -0.95 19.97
C VAL A 937 -22.80 -1.14 20.75
N LEU A 938 -21.81 -0.26 20.58
CA LEU A 938 -20.53 -0.32 21.30
C LEU A 938 -20.75 -0.15 22.81
N ASN A 939 -21.61 0.78 23.21
CA ASN A 939 -21.99 0.97 24.62
C ASN A 939 -22.68 -0.26 25.22
N ARG A 940 -23.50 -0.99 24.44
CA ARG A 940 -24.14 -2.25 24.89
C ARG A 940 -23.08 -3.33 25.17
N LEU A 941 -22.00 -3.41 24.38
CA LEU A 941 -20.88 -4.32 24.63
C LEU A 941 -20.17 -3.98 25.94
N VAL A 942 -19.88 -2.69 26.17
CA VAL A 942 -19.23 -2.21 27.40
C VAL A 942 -20.09 -2.47 28.62
N THR A 943 -21.39 -2.17 28.54
CA THR A 943 -22.36 -2.42 29.63
C THR A 943 -22.43 -3.90 29.98
N SER A 944 -22.15 -4.81 29.07
CA SER A 944 -22.04 -6.25 29.33
C SER A 944 -20.71 -6.66 30.00
N GLY A 945 -19.86 -5.72 30.43
CA GLY A 945 -18.61 -5.93 31.16
C GLY A 945 -17.36 -6.03 30.25
N ASN A 946 -17.50 -5.92 28.93
CA ASN A 946 -16.38 -6.04 27.99
C ASN A 946 -15.64 -4.71 27.85
N THR A 947 -14.42 -4.79 27.31
CA THR A 947 -13.64 -3.61 26.90
C THR A 947 -13.81 -3.40 25.40
N VAL A 948 -14.10 -2.18 25.00
CA VAL A 948 -14.13 -1.77 23.59
C VAL A 948 -12.99 -0.78 23.36
N LEU A 949 -12.04 -1.16 22.53
CA LEU A 949 -10.88 -0.35 22.15
C LEU A 949 -10.99 0.03 20.68
N VAL A 950 -11.15 1.32 20.39
CA VAL A 950 -11.41 1.83 19.04
C VAL A 950 -10.28 2.77 18.62
N ILE A 951 -9.73 2.57 17.42
CA ILE A 951 -8.90 3.57 16.76
C ILE A 951 -9.85 4.46 15.98
N GLU A 952 -9.88 5.78 16.29
CA GLU A 952 -10.87 6.67 15.70
C GLU A 952 -10.39 8.10 15.48
N HIS A 953 -11.00 8.74 14.46
CA HIS A 953 -10.84 10.15 14.13
C HIS A 953 -12.15 10.95 14.21
N ASN A 954 -13.29 10.27 14.21
CA ASN A 954 -14.60 10.88 14.28
C ASN A 954 -14.85 11.48 15.68
N LEU A 955 -15.05 12.81 15.75
CA LEU A 955 -15.23 13.52 17.01
C LEU A 955 -16.49 13.11 17.77
N ASP A 956 -17.54 12.67 17.06
CA ASP A 956 -18.77 12.20 17.68
C ASP A 956 -18.57 10.90 18.47
N VAL A 957 -17.74 10.00 17.97
CA VAL A 957 -17.33 8.80 18.71
C VAL A 957 -16.39 9.15 19.85
N ILE A 958 -15.38 9.98 19.58
CA ILE A 958 -14.37 10.38 20.56
C ILE A 958 -15.02 11.07 21.76
N LYS A 959 -15.98 12.00 21.54
CA LYS A 959 -16.68 12.68 22.64
C LYS A 959 -17.54 11.76 23.49
N THR A 960 -17.94 10.57 22.95
CA THR A 960 -18.78 9.61 23.69
C THR A 960 -17.98 8.53 24.42
N ALA A 961 -16.66 8.41 24.16
CA ALA A 961 -15.77 7.45 24.82
C ALA A 961 -15.62 7.77 26.32
N ASP A 962 -15.37 6.72 27.13
CA ASP A 962 -15.09 6.88 28.55
C ASP A 962 -13.64 7.33 28.80
N TRP A 963 -12.71 6.86 27.94
CA TRP A 963 -11.27 7.08 28.09
C TRP A 963 -10.59 7.28 26.73
N LEU A 964 -9.66 8.23 26.67
CA LEU A 964 -8.88 8.51 25.46
C LEU A 964 -7.41 8.25 25.68
N ILE A 965 -6.73 7.80 24.62
CA ILE A 965 -5.29 7.71 24.49
C ILE A 965 -4.91 8.46 23.21
N ASP A 966 -4.36 9.66 23.35
CA ASP A 966 -4.03 10.52 22.21
C ASP A 966 -2.56 10.38 21.84
N MET A 967 -2.30 9.98 20.59
CA MET A 967 -0.96 9.72 20.04
C MET A 967 -0.50 10.89 19.16
N GLY A 968 0.78 11.24 19.30
CA GLY A 968 1.31 12.37 18.52
C GLY A 968 2.75 12.72 18.91
N PRO A 969 3.10 14.04 18.89
CA PRO A 969 2.26 15.16 18.42
C PRO A 969 2.09 15.23 16.91
N GLU A 970 3.04 14.68 16.14
CA GLU A 970 3.06 14.67 14.67
C GLU A 970 2.96 13.25 14.09
N GLY A 971 2.94 13.12 12.75
CA GLY A 971 3.09 11.85 12.05
C GLY A 971 4.56 11.46 11.83
N GLY A 972 4.82 10.17 11.56
CA GLY A 972 6.15 9.64 11.25
C GLY A 972 7.16 9.81 12.39
N ASP A 973 8.36 10.29 12.08
CA ASP A 973 9.45 10.43 13.05
C ASP A 973 9.16 11.45 14.17
N GLY A 974 8.28 12.43 13.89
CA GLY A 974 7.83 13.41 14.88
C GLY A 974 6.73 12.89 15.82
N GLY A 975 6.19 11.70 15.53
CA GLY A 975 5.13 11.04 16.29
C GLY A 975 5.63 9.97 17.25
N GLY A 976 4.78 8.98 17.48
CA GLY A 976 5.15 7.80 18.26
C GLY A 976 5.23 8.01 19.77
N LYS A 977 4.57 9.03 20.28
CA LYS A 977 4.45 9.32 21.72
C LYS A 977 2.99 9.39 22.13
N VAL A 978 2.71 9.15 23.40
CA VAL A 978 1.43 9.47 24.00
C VAL A 978 1.47 10.92 24.45
N VAL A 979 0.56 11.74 23.91
CA VAL A 979 0.47 13.18 24.19
C VAL A 979 -0.44 13.45 25.38
N ALA A 980 -1.59 12.74 25.42
CA ALA A 980 -2.55 12.88 26.51
C ALA A 980 -3.26 11.55 26.77
N ILE A 981 -3.59 11.29 28.02
CA ILE A 981 -4.42 10.14 28.46
C ILE A 981 -5.44 10.67 29.48
N GLY A 982 -6.68 10.25 29.39
CA GLY A 982 -7.71 10.62 30.34
C GLY A 982 -9.11 10.62 29.75
N THR A 983 -10.05 11.26 30.42
CA THR A 983 -11.38 11.47 29.88
C THR A 983 -11.33 12.46 28.69
N PRO A 984 -12.33 12.48 27.81
CA PRO A 984 -12.40 13.46 26.73
C PRO A 984 -12.20 14.91 27.20
N GLU A 985 -12.75 15.27 28.35
CA GLU A 985 -12.61 16.60 28.92
C GLU A 985 -11.17 16.90 29.38
N GLN A 986 -10.45 15.91 29.92
CA GLN A 986 -9.05 16.05 30.31
C GLN A 986 -8.14 16.22 29.09
N VAL A 987 -8.38 15.43 28.04
CA VAL A 987 -7.65 15.53 26.78
C VAL A 987 -7.93 16.88 26.08
N ALA A 988 -9.18 17.35 26.10
CA ALA A 988 -9.57 18.66 25.58
C ALA A 988 -8.89 19.84 26.32
N ALA A 989 -8.50 19.65 27.58
CA ALA A 989 -7.76 20.64 28.39
C ALA A 989 -6.25 20.61 28.13
N THR A 990 -5.71 19.61 27.40
CA THR A 990 -4.28 19.46 27.10
C THR A 990 -3.88 20.27 25.86
N PRO A 991 -3.11 21.35 25.96
CA PRO A 991 -2.80 22.22 24.81
C PRO A 991 -2.01 21.54 23.69
N GLU A 992 -1.16 20.57 24.03
CA GLU A 992 -0.32 19.82 23.10
C GLU A 992 -1.11 18.79 22.27
N SER A 993 -2.33 18.47 22.68
CA SER A 993 -3.20 17.53 21.97
C SER A 993 -3.93 18.22 20.83
N HIS A 994 -3.60 17.87 19.59
CA HIS A 994 -4.37 18.33 18.44
C HIS A 994 -5.81 17.82 18.49
N THR A 995 -6.02 16.56 18.84
CA THR A 995 -7.36 16.02 19.06
C THR A 995 -8.13 16.80 20.10
N GLY A 996 -7.47 17.13 21.22
CA GLY A 996 -8.05 17.92 22.32
C GLY A 996 -8.54 19.31 21.90
N GLN A 997 -7.79 19.99 21.03
CA GLN A 997 -8.18 21.32 20.52
C GLN A 997 -9.49 21.27 19.71
N TYR A 998 -9.68 20.25 18.84
CA TYR A 998 -10.91 20.09 18.08
C TYR A 998 -12.05 19.56 18.99
N LEU A 999 -11.75 18.64 19.88
CA LEU A 999 -12.72 18.07 20.81
C LEU A 999 -13.34 19.13 21.73
N LYS A 1000 -12.56 20.11 22.19
CA LYS A 1000 -13.04 21.22 23.01
C LYS A 1000 -14.19 21.97 22.33
N ARG A 1001 -14.09 22.25 21.03
CA ARG A 1001 -15.13 22.95 20.25
C ARG A 1001 -16.46 22.17 20.25
N VAL A 1002 -16.38 20.83 20.23
CA VAL A 1002 -17.56 19.95 20.19
C VAL A 1002 -18.18 19.78 21.58
N LEU A 1003 -17.33 19.72 22.62
CA LEU A 1003 -17.79 19.63 24.00
C LEU A 1003 -18.43 20.95 24.50
N ASP A 1004 -17.95 22.09 24.00
CA ASP A 1004 -18.49 23.42 24.35
C ASP A 1004 -19.83 23.75 23.66
N ARG A 1005 -20.24 22.99 22.66
CA ARG A 1005 -21.55 23.06 21.99
C ARG A 1005 -22.71 22.42 22.80
N ARG A 1006 -22.51 22.18 24.12
CA ARG A 1006 -23.53 21.60 25.02
C ARG A 1006 -24.75 22.52 25.23
#